data_65a13a5a1edaf5c90635a7ebbf934e2c
#
_entry.id   65a13a5a1edaf5c90635a7ebbf934e2c
#
_cell.length_a   1.000
_cell.length_b   1.000
_cell.length_c   1.000
_cell.angle_alpha   90.00
_cell.angle_beta   90.00
_cell.angle_gamma   90.00
#
_symmetry.space_group_name_H-M   'P 1'
#
loop_
_entity.id
_entity.type
_entity.pdbx_description
1 polymer ?
#
loop_
_entity_poly.entity_id
_entity_poly.type
_entity_poly.pdbx_seq_one_letter_code
_entity_poly.pdbx_strand_id
1 'polypeptide(L)'
;MTGLAACALGVAVAVMIATAAPTALAVEEGAGATGTQTESEEAIGAGGEVGAAVPDEPGSTPEPIAEDGQVTVTVPTEVPCVMLGDGSIIGPATWSIENKSSKAARLANAHAERKTLSVEASAATKGGTALLEVSPDAAVFNQGFTLDAGASADVAWSVAVTDDVERSEALSGALLGPTSLLTLTFTFAAVEEDPGSPSDTAFAVYSADDASLTLYKRPDAPVEGTSFLGKEATRVYTGIENSRSTQPWRDVAERIASVSVADAGVAPKSLYAWFFGCSSLTSVDLNGLDTSGTTTMAFMFSRASAVELLDLSMLDTSSCTDFSDVFQDCTSLKEIDMAGWDTSKGTTFAQMLFNCKSLGHVDLSPLDTSSAISFRQMLYGCSSLKEIDLSGFKTGKATTFASMLNGCSSLTRVDVTGFDLSSAKDLSMFFFNCKSLEEADLATTGMSKVTTLYGAFGGCSSLRSVDVSALDVSSVSNFAYCFSGCSKLERLDLSGWDASSARDVNHFLSGCASLKEVDLAGLRTEGVTDFSYFLYGCKSLKELDLTGISTASAKNGYGMFSGMTSLAEVRLGAGFSWVGGAYLPLPSAAGVPGTDGKWHSLTSGKAYLPADVPCGVEDSFSALPPATAAAEEELDASENGTAHDNLAPC
;
A
#
# COMPACT_ATOMS: atom_id res chain seq x y z
N MET A 1 43.21 32.63 -16.71
CA MET A 1 42.38 33.21 -17.76
C MET A 1 41.60 32.06 -18.41
N THR A 2 40.35 31.97 -18.04
CA THR A 2 39.15 31.77 -18.86
C THR A 2 39.07 30.41 -19.57
N GLY A 3 38.10 29.60 -19.49
CA GLY A 3 36.74 29.70 -18.91
C GLY A 3 36.05 28.33 -19.12
N LEU A 4 35.35 27.90 -18.11
CA LEU A 4 34.46 26.74 -18.14
C LEU A 4 33.20 27.07 -18.96
N ALA A 5 32.86 26.19 -19.88
CA ALA A 5 31.52 26.16 -20.47
C ALA A 5 30.78 24.92 -19.98
N ALA A 6 29.76 25.13 -19.19
CA ALA A 6 28.81 24.11 -18.77
C ALA A 6 27.78 23.89 -19.89
N CYS A 7 27.65 22.65 -20.37
CA CYS A 7 26.50 22.23 -21.20
C CYS A 7 25.43 21.60 -20.32
N ALA A 8 24.37 22.36 -20.07
CA ALA A 8 23.12 21.83 -19.56
C ALA A 8 22.29 21.33 -20.74
N LEU A 9 22.08 20.00 -20.84
CA LEU A 9 21.06 19.43 -21.71
C LEU A 9 19.74 19.31 -20.95
N GLY A 10 18.83 20.22 -21.28
CA GLY A 10 17.43 20.09 -20.88
C GLY A 10 16.73 19.11 -21.82
N VAL A 11 16.18 18.04 -21.27
CA VAL A 11 15.24 17.16 -21.98
C VAL A 11 13.83 17.66 -21.71
N ALA A 12 13.23 18.28 -22.72
CA ALA A 12 11.81 18.62 -22.74
C ALA A 12 11.02 17.36 -23.12
N VAL A 13 10.21 16.87 -22.20
CA VAL A 13 9.21 15.83 -22.49
C VAL A 13 7.92 16.54 -22.90
N ALA A 14 7.60 16.44 -24.19
CA ALA A 14 6.31 16.88 -24.72
C ALA A 14 5.23 15.85 -24.37
N VAL A 15 4.27 16.25 -23.53
CA VAL A 15 3.06 15.48 -23.27
C VAL A 15 2.04 15.84 -24.36
N MET A 16 1.77 14.89 -25.26
CA MET A 16 0.60 14.99 -26.14
C MET A 16 -0.65 14.56 -25.39
N ILE A 17 -1.51 15.51 -25.09
CA ILE A 17 -2.86 15.26 -24.63
C ILE A 17 -3.75 15.03 -25.85
N ALA A 18 -4.19 13.82 -26.05
CA ALA A 18 -5.25 13.52 -27.02
C ALA A 18 -6.61 13.71 -26.35
N THR A 19 -7.31 14.75 -26.73
CA THR A 19 -8.71 14.97 -26.37
C THR A 19 -9.61 14.14 -27.28
N ALA A 20 -10.28 13.11 -26.73
CA ALA A 20 -11.39 12.44 -27.37
C ALA A 20 -12.69 12.96 -26.77
N ALA A 21 -13.54 13.52 -27.60
CA ALA A 21 -14.87 13.97 -27.25
C ALA A 21 -15.83 12.79 -27.02
N PRO A 22 -16.81 12.90 -26.11
CA PRO A 22 -17.79 11.85 -25.93
C PRO A 22 -18.91 11.97 -26.96
N THR A 23 -19.14 10.90 -27.72
CA THR A 23 -20.35 10.71 -28.53
C THR A 23 -21.50 10.30 -27.62
N ALA A 24 -22.54 11.10 -27.61
CA ALA A 24 -23.82 10.81 -26.99
C ALA A 24 -24.53 9.67 -27.75
N LEU A 25 -24.92 8.62 -27.04
CA LEU A 25 -25.93 7.67 -27.51
C LEU A 25 -27.22 7.88 -26.72
N ALA A 26 -28.24 8.31 -27.44
CA ALA A 26 -29.62 8.33 -26.97
C ALA A 26 -30.13 6.89 -26.89
N VAL A 27 -30.83 6.54 -25.82
CA VAL A 27 -31.68 5.36 -25.76
C VAL A 27 -33.08 5.79 -25.39
N GLU A 28 -34.00 5.35 -26.22
CA GLU A 28 -35.43 5.62 -26.22
C GLU A 28 -36.13 5.08 -24.98
N GLU A 29 -37.18 5.80 -24.60
CA GLU A 29 -38.21 5.38 -23.67
C GLU A 29 -39.02 4.19 -24.22
N GLY A 30 -39.25 3.20 -23.38
CA GLY A 30 -40.21 2.13 -23.61
C GLY A 30 -41.11 1.96 -22.41
N ALA A 31 -42.35 2.40 -22.57
CA ALA A 31 -43.43 2.31 -21.61
C ALA A 31 -43.97 0.86 -21.44
N GLY A 32 -44.50 0.57 -20.24
CA GLY A 32 -45.54 -0.44 -20.19
C GLY A 32 -45.72 -1.23 -18.91
N ALA A 33 -46.78 -0.88 -18.21
CA ALA A 33 -47.75 -1.75 -17.54
C ALA A 33 -47.53 -2.14 -16.06
N THR A 34 -48.19 -1.44 -15.17
CA THR A 34 -49.36 -1.81 -14.32
C THR A 34 -49.32 -3.18 -13.64
N GLY A 35 -49.41 -3.13 -12.31
CA GLY A 35 -49.77 -4.27 -11.47
C GLY A 35 -50.06 -3.79 -10.06
N THR A 36 -51.27 -3.41 -9.81
CA THR A 36 -51.93 -3.11 -8.53
C THR A 36 -52.02 -4.34 -7.63
N GLN A 37 -51.79 -4.14 -6.34
CA GLN A 37 -52.57 -4.70 -5.22
C GLN A 37 -52.16 -3.96 -3.95
N THR A 38 -53.00 -3.25 -3.47
CA THR A 38 -53.93 -2.98 -2.37
C THR A 38 -53.76 -3.85 -1.13
N GLU A 39 -53.95 -3.10 -0.04
CA GLU A 39 -54.40 -3.48 1.30
C GLU A 39 -53.30 -3.67 2.32
N SER A 40 -53.43 -3.09 3.47
CA SER A 40 -54.44 -2.28 4.18
C SER A 40 -53.80 -1.42 5.24
N GLU A 41 -54.28 -0.19 5.33
CA GLU A 41 -54.10 0.68 6.49
C GLU A 41 -54.79 0.07 7.72
N GLU A 42 -54.13 0.09 8.84
CA GLU A 42 -54.79 0.43 10.12
C GLU A 42 -53.84 1.27 10.96
N ALA A 43 -54.22 2.50 11.11
CA ALA A 43 -53.62 3.48 12.00
C ALA A 43 -54.10 3.25 13.42
N ILE A 44 -53.22 3.28 14.39
CA ILE A 44 -53.59 3.77 15.74
C ILE A 44 -52.41 4.53 16.32
N GLY A 45 -52.62 5.85 16.50
CA GLY A 45 -51.75 6.71 17.26
C GLY A 45 -52.03 6.62 18.73
N ALA A 46 -51.06 6.86 19.52
CA ALA A 46 -51.07 7.69 20.74
C ALA A 46 -49.79 7.47 21.54
N GLY A 47 -49.16 8.57 21.95
CA GLY A 47 -48.03 8.55 22.86
C GLY A 47 -48.40 7.87 24.16
N GLY A 48 -47.59 6.92 24.56
CA GLY A 48 -47.71 6.25 25.83
C GLY A 48 -46.37 6.14 26.52
N GLU A 49 -46.35 6.55 27.77
CA GLU A 49 -45.25 6.26 28.67
C GLU A 49 -45.04 4.73 28.74
N VAL A 50 -43.80 4.28 28.58
CA VAL A 50 -43.46 2.87 28.74
C VAL A 50 -43.37 2.60 30.24
N GLY A 51 -44.50 2.33 30.85
CA GLY A 51 -44.55 1.67 32.14
C GLY A 51 -44.32 0.17 31.93
N ALA A 52 -43.20 -0.35 32.35
CA ALA A 52 -42.96 -1.78 32.30
C ALA A 52 -43.90 -2.51 33.26
N ALA A 53 -44.78 -3.34 32.70
CA ALA A 53 -45.54 -4.31 33.50
C ALA A 53 -44.60 -5.47 33.85
N VAL A 54 -44.52 -5.83 35.11
CA VAL A 54 -43.72 -6.94 35.61
C VAL A 54 -44.32 -8.25 35.09
N PRO A 55 -43.61 -9.09 34.37
CA PRO A 55 -44.06 -10.41 34.01
C PRO A 55 -43.82 -11.38 35.19
N ASP A 56 -44.77 -12.21 35.47
CA ASP A 56 -44.74 -13.21 36.56
C ASP A 56 -43.80 -14.42 36.29
N GLU A 57 -43.07 -14.44 35.16
CA GLU A 57 -42.09 -15.49 34.89
C GLU A 57 -40.80 -14.91 34.28
N PRO A 58 -39.62 -15.43 34.67
CA PRO A 58 -38.33 -14.98 34.11
C PRO A 58 -38.19 -15.46 32.67
N GLY A 59 -38.30 -14.55 31.72
CA GLY A 59 -38.05 -14.81 30.30
C GLY A 59 -39.09 -14.27 29.31
N SER A 60 -40.15 -13.59 29.78
CA SER A 60 -41.10 -12.95 28.87
C SER A 60 -40.55 -11.63 28.33
N THR A 61 -40.41 -11.50 27.03
CA THR A 61 -40.14 -10.24 26.37
C THR A 61 -41.35 -9.33 26.43
N PRO A 62 -41.22 -8.04 26.76
CA PRO A 62 -42.31 -7.07 26.65
C PRO A 62 -42.80 -6.99 25.22
N GLU A 63 -44.11 -6.84 25.02
CA GLU A 63 -44.67 -6.61 23.67
C GLU A 63 -44.20 -5.26 23.13
N PRO A 64 -43.98 -5.14 21.80
CA PRO A 64 -43.55 -3.91 21.19
C PRO A 64 -44.62 -2.82 21.34
N ILE A 65 -44.22 -1.63 21.77
CA ILE A 65 -45.07 -0.46 21.88
C ILE A 65 -44.89 0.39 20.61
N ALA A 66 -45.93 0.41 19.84
CA ALA A 66 -46.47 1.34 18.87
C ALA A 66 -45.56 2.04 17.83
N GLU A 67 -46.12 2.05 16.68
CA GLU A 67 -45.68 2.73 15.46
C GLU A 67 -45.99 4.24 15.47
N ASP A 68 -45.21 4.97 14.75
CA ASP A 68 -45.18 6.38 14.41
C ASP A 68 -44.15 7.21 15.21
N GLY A 69 -42.90 7.19 14.71
CA GLY A 69 -41.87 8.06 15.25
C GLY A 69 -41.32 7.63 16.61
N GLN A 70 -41.86 6.57 17.21
CA GLN A 70 -41.38 6.07 18.48
C GLN A 70 -40.33 4.97 18.33
N VAL A 71 -39.38 5.01 19.23
CA VAL A 71 -38.28 4.06 19.29
C VAL A 71 -38.59 3.01 20.36
N THR A 72 -38.59 1.74 19.99
CA THR A 72 -38.75 0.64 20.95
C THR A 72 -37.36 0.20 21.43
N VAL A 73 -37.10 0.44 22.70
CA VAL A 73 -35.86 0.02 23.36
C VAL A 73 -36.19 -0.99 24.44
N THR A 74 -35.57 -2.14 24.42
CA THR A 74 -35.68 -3.13 25.50
C THR A 74 -34.67 -2.79 26.57
N VAL A 75 -35.18 -2.56 27.77
CA VAL A 75 -34.36 -2.39 28.97
C VAL A 75 -34.76 -3.46 29.99
N PRO A 76 -33.88 -3.87 30.89
CA PRO A 76 -34.26 -4.78 32.00
C PRO A 76 -35.38 -4.17 32.82
N THR A 77 -36.44 -4.91 33.01
CA THR A 77 -37.62 -4.45 33.79
C THR A 77 -37.43 -4.59 35.29
N GLU A 78 -36.52 -5.44 35.71
CA GLU A 78 -36.14 -5.61 37.11
C GLU A 78 -34.63 -5.60 37.25
N VAL A 79 -34.15 -4.78 38.17
CA VAL A 79 -32.74 -4.72 38.52
C VAL A 79 -32.61 -5.21 39.96
N PRO A 80 -32.02 -6.38 40.17
CA PRO A 80 -31.78 -6.87 41.53
C PRO A 80 -30.69 -6.02 42.17
N CYS A 81 -31.11 -5.10 43.04
CA CYS A 81 -30.20 -4.27 43.82
C CYS A 81 -30.31 -4.67 45.30
N VAL A 82 -29.18 -4.69 45.98
CA VAL A 82 -29.12 -4.92 47.44
C VAL A 82 -28.60 -3.64 48.09
N MET A 83 -29.36 -3.10 49.02
CA MET A 83 -28.91 -1.98 49.83
C MET A 83 -28.16 -2.52 51.06
N LEU A 84 -26.97 -2.02 51.30
CA LEU A 84 -26.16 -2.35 52.47
C LEU A 84 -26.57 -1.46 53.67
N GLY A 85 -26.22 -1.89 54.88
CA GLY A 85 -26.56 -1.17 56.11
C GLY A 85 -25.90 0.21 56.24
N ASP A 86 -24.96 0.56 55.40
CA ASP A 86 -24.32 1.88 55.28
C ASP A 86 -25.02 2.80 54.25
N GLY A 87 -26.09 2.31 53.61
CA GLY A 87 -26.85 3.04 52.61
C GLY A 87 -26.28 2.92 51.19
N SER A 88 -25.21 2.15 50.99
CA SER A 88 -24.71 1.85 49.62
C SER A 88 -25.59 0.81 48.92
N ILE A 89 -25.74 0.95 47.60
CA ILE A 89 -26.54 0.06 46.75
C ILE A 89 -25.59 -0.76 45.89
N ILE A 90 -25.73 -2.08 45.94
CA ILE A 90 -25.02 -3.00 45.06
C ILE A 90 -26.03 -3.56 44.06
N GLY A 91 -25.77 -3.32 42.76
CA GLY A 91 -26.50 -3.87 41.63
C GLY A 91 -25.54 -4.41 40.56
N PRO A 92 -26.06 -4.99 39.48
CA PRO A 92 -25.21 -5.38 38.36
C PRO A 92 -24.48 -4.15 37.82
N ALA A 93 -23.19 -4.31 37.53
CA ALA A 93 -22.37 -3.21 37.08
C ALA A 93 -22.68 -2.74 35.64
N THR A 94 -23.33 -3.60 34.86
CA THR A 94 -23.68 -3.31 33.45
C THR A 94 -25.05 -3.88 33.10
N TRP A 95 -25.77 -3.19 32.23
CA TRP A 95 -27.04 -3.65 31.65
C TRP A 95 -26.98 -3.51 30.12
N SER A 96 -27.52 -4.51 29.43
CA SER A 96 -27.70 -4.44 27.98
C SER A 96 -28.95 -3.67 27.60
N ILE A 97 -28.80 -2.73 26.69
CA ILE A 97 -29.91 -1.99 26.06
C ILE A 97 -29.92 -2.40 24.60
N GLU A 98 -31.09 -2.78 24.09
CA GLU A 98 -31.26 -3.17 22.69
C GLU A 98 -32.30 -2.28 22.00
N ASN A 99 -31.96 -1.70 20.89
CA ASN A 99 -32.88 -0.95 20.05
C ASN A 99 -33.56 -1.89 19.03
N LYS A 100 -34.82 -2.21 19.27
CA LYS A 100 -35.63 -3.09 18.39
C LYS A 100 -36.37 -2.32 17.28
N SER A 101 -36.22 -1.02 17.22
CA SER A 101 -36.87 -0.21 16.18
C SER A 101 -36.11 -0.25 14.86
N SER A 102 -36.76 0.21 13.79
CA SER A 102 -36.15 0.42 12.47
C SER A 102 -35.38 1.76 12.35
N LYS A 103 -35.35 2.55 13.42
CA LYS A 103 -34.69 3.87 13.46
C LYS A 103 -33.66 3.90 14.60
N ALA A 104 -32.63 4.72 14.46
CA ALA A 104 -31.69 4.97 15.53
C ALA A 104 -32.38 5.67 16.71
N ALA A 105 -31.99 5.30 17.94
CA ALA A 105 -32.53 5.84 19.17
C ALA A 105 -31.54 6.76 19.86
N ARG A 106 -31.99 7.92 20.29
CA ARG A 106 -31.21 8.86 21.10
C ARG A 106 -31.90 9.08 22.45
N LEU A 107 -31.13 9.17 23.52
CA LEU A 107 -31.64 9.47 24.83
C LEU A 107 -32.09 10.94 24.91
N ALA A 108 -33.39 11.17 25.15
CA ALA A 108 -34.04 12.48 25.00
C ALA A 108 -33.68 13.51 26.08
N ASN A 109 -33.16 13.08 27.25
CA ASN A 109 -32.95 13.94 28.42
C ASN A 109 -31.48 14.12 28.84
N ALA A 110 -30.54 14.05 27.91
CA ALA A 110 -29.15 14.42 28.19
C ALA A 110 -29.05 15.96 28.21
N HIS A 111 -29.06 16.59 29.38
CA HIS A 111 -28.72 18.01 29.48
C HIS A 111 -27.28 18.23 29.03
N ALA A 112 -27.08 19.04 27.98
CA ALA A 112 -25.78 19.32 27.35
C ALA A 112 -24.74 19.92 28.33
N GLU A 113 -25.13 20.46 29.44
CA GLU A 113 -24.23 21.12 30.39
C GLU A 113 -23.68 20.22 31.51
N ARG A 114 -24.23 19.03 31.76
CA ARG A 114 -23.79 18.17 32.89
C ARG A 114 -23.46 16.73 32.52
N LYS A 115 -23.72 16.27 31.31
CA LYS A 115 -23.45 14.86 30.91
C LYS A 115 -23.95 13.80 31.89
N THR A 116 -24.97 14.14 32.68
CA THR A 116 -25.64 13.28 33.65
C THR A 116 -27.05 13.04 33.18
N LEU A 117 -27.40 11.78 33.07
CA LEU A 117 -28.76 11.34 32.84
C LEU A 117 -29.47 11.42 34.18
N SER A 118 -30.42 12.33 34.39
CA SER A 118 -31.33 12.25 35.51
C SER A 118 -32.45 11.27 35.18
N VAL A 119 -32.47 10.16 35.86
CA VAL A 119 -33.55 9.17 35.77
C VAL A 119 -34.37 9.33 37.04
N GLU A 120 -35.65 9.66 36.91
CA GLU A 120 -36.55 9.60 38.04
C GLU A 120 -36.82 8.13 38.36
N ALA A 121 -36.23 7.65 39.43
CA ALA A 121 -36.50 6.33 39.94
C ALA A 121 -37.29 6.46 41.23
N SER A 122 -38.39 5.74 41.32
CA SER A 122 -39.17 5.67 42.57
C SER A 122 -39.02 4.29 43.19
N ALA A 123 -38.52 4.25 44.40
CA ALA A 123 -38.56 3.04 45.23
C ALA A 123 -39.79 3.07 46.12
N ALA A 124 -40.64 2.05 46.03
CA ALA A 124 -41.73 1.88 46.96
C ALA A 124 -41.16 1.37 48.30
N THR A 125 -41.10 2.23 49.27
CA THR A 125 -40.71 1.87 50.65
C THR A 125 -41.94 1.86 51.55
N LYS A 126 -41.83 1.20 52.71
CA LYS A 126 -42.93 1.14 53.72
C LYS A 126 -43.32 2.52 54.23
N GLY A 127 -42.61 3.58 53.93
CA GLY A 127 -42.79 4.95 54.41
C GLY A 127 -42.90 6.04 53.40
N GLY A 128 -42.87 5.72 52.07
CA GLY A 128 -42.93 6.73 51.01
C GLY A 128 -42.09 6.39 49.78
N THR A 129 -41.95 7.35 48.86
CA THR A 129 -41.17 7.24 47.64
C THR A 129 -39.84 7.95 47.83
N ALA A 130 -38.72 7.27 47.59
CA ALA A 130 -37.40 7.89 47.59
C ALA A 130 -36.99 8.20 46.14
N LEU A 131 -36.47 9.39 45.90
CA LEU A 131 -35.86 9.77 44.61
C LEU A 131 -34.42 9.27 44.57
N LEU A 132 -34.08 8.60 43.50
CA LEU A 132 -32.75 8.08 43.25
C LEU A 132 -32.19 8.71 41.98
N GLU A 133 -30.96 9.14 42.06
CA GLU A 133 -30.22 9.55 40.85
C GLU A 133 -29.43 8.36 40.30
N VAL A 134 -29.67 8.04 39.04
CA VAL A 134 -28.98 6.97 38.32
C VAL A 134 -28.13 7.63 37.28
N SER A 135 -26.83 7.51 37.44
CA SER A 135 -25.87 8.09 36.47
C SER A 135 -25.16 6.97 35.73
N PRO A 136 -25.20 6.96 34.39
CA PRO A 136 -24.35 6.08 33.61
C PRO A 136 -22.87 6.49 33.72
N ASP A 137 -21.98 5.53 33.47
CA ASP A 137 -20.55 5.84 33.44
C ASP A 137 -20.26 6.96 32.41
N ALA A 138 -19.58 8.00 32.86
CA ALA A 138 -19.29 9.20 32.07
C ALA A 138 -18.52 8.91 30.77
N ALA A 139 -17.78 7.81 30.71
CA ALA A 139 -17.05 7.40 29.51
C ALA A 139 -17.97 6.98 28.37
N VAL A 140 -19.12 6.39 28.65
CA VAL A 140 -20.07 5.89 27.65
C VAL A 140 -20.95 7.01 27.08
N PHE A 141 -21.21 8.07 27.84
CA PHE A 141 -22.16 9.15 27.48
C PHE A 141 -21.49 10.45 27.00
N ASN A 142 -20.16 10.48 26.97
CA ASN A 142 -19.41 11.68 26.56
C ASN A 142 -19.60 12.08 25.09
N GLN A 143 -20.24 11.26 24.26
CA GLN A 143 -20.38 11.47 22.82
C GLN A 143 -21.82 11.53 22.29
N GLY A 144 -22.82 11.68 23.18
CA GLY A 144 -24.22 11.64 22.76
C GLY A 144 -24.60 10.22 22.32
N PHE A 145 -24.90 9.38 23.31
CA PHE A 145 -25.24 7.98 23.08
C PHE A 145 -26.36 7.84 22.06
N THR A 146 -26.04 7.20 20.95
CA THR A 146 -26.99 6.83 19.89
C THR A 146 -26.92 5.32 19.71
N LEU A 147 -28.04 4.66 19.64
CA LEU A 147 -28.13 3.23 19.43
C LEU A 147 -28.81 2.96 18.09
N ASP A 148 -28.08 2.39 17.14
CA ASP A 148 -28.58 2.08 15.80
C ASP A 148 -29.71 1.05 15.84
N ALA A 149 -30.51 1.01 14.77
CA ALA A 149 -31.61 0.08 14.62
C ALA A 149 -31.12 -1.38 14.72
N GLY A 150 -31.68 -2.14 15.65
CA GLY A 150 -31.28 -3.53 15.88
C GLY A 150 -29.97 -3.73 16.64
N ALA A 151 -29.29 -2.65 17.05
CA ALA A 151 -28.08 -2.74 17.84
C ALA A 151 -28.36 -2.93 19.33
N SER A 152 -27.36 -3.44 20.07
CA SER A 152 -27.36 -3.54 21.52
C SER A 152 -26.07 -2.95 22.09
N ALA A 153 -26.15 -2.37 23.29
CA ALA A 153 -24.98 -1.87 23.99
C ALA A 153 -25.05 -2.22 25.48
N ASP A 154 -23.90 -2.56 26.05
CA ASP A 154 -23.74 -2.73 27.49
C ASP A 154 -23.36 -1.41 28.14
N VAL A 155 -24.14 -0.97 29.12
CA VAL A 155 -23.96 0.32 29.78
C VAL A 155 -23.65 0.10 31.25
N ALA A 156 -22.56 0.68 31.72
CA ALA A 156 -22.24 0.69 33.15
C ALA A 156 -23.00 1.81 33.87
N TRP A 157 -23.52 1.52 35.03
CA TRP A 157 -24.38 2.42 35.81
C TRP A 157 -23.89 2.53 37.25
N SER A 158 -24.03 3.72 37.82
CA SER A 158 -23.93 3.93 39.26
C SER A 158 -25.25 4.51 39.80
N VAL A 159 -25.64 4.09 40.97
CA VAL A 159 -26.86 4.55 41.62
C VAL A 159 -26.48 5.26 42.91
N ALA A 160 -26.96 6.49 43.11
CA ALA A 160 -26.78 7.25 44.32
C ALA A 160 -28.12 7.77 44.83
N VAL A 161 -28.28 7.82 46.15
CA VAL A 161 -29.47 8.43 46.80
C VAL A 161 -29.20 9.94 46.90
N THR A 162 -30.06 10.75 46.29
CA THR A 162 -29.84 12.20 46.16
C THR A 162 -30.50 13.07 47.19
N ASP A 163 -31.47 12.55 47.93
CA ASP A 163 -32.21 13.35 48.92
C ASP A 163 -31.75 13.16 50.36
N ASP A 164 -31.60 14.28 51.07
CA ASP A 164 -31.36 14.37 52.50
C ASP A 164 -32.61 13.99 53.38
N VAL A 165 -33.56 13.28 52.79
CA VAL A 165 -34.67 12.74 53.55
C VAL A 165 -34.11 11.83 54.62
N GLU A 166 -34.40 12.18 55.86
CA GLU A 166 -33.96 11.53 57.08
C GLU A 166 -33.67 10.05 56.91
N ARG A 167 -32.38 9.77 56.64
CA ARG A 167 -31.79 8.47 56.29
C ARG A 167 -32.07 7.37 57.29
N SER A 168 -32.66 7.69 58.47
CA SER A 168 -32.66 6.77 59.58
C SER A 168 -33.94 5.92 59.77
N GLU A 169 -35.10 6.33 59.32
CA GLU A 169 -36.33 5.58 59.62
C GLU A 169 -36.92 4.82 58.41
N ALA A 170 -36.81 5.33 57.19
CA ALA A 170 -37.38 4.69 56.00
C ALA A 170 -36.59 3.46 55.52
N LEU A 171 -35.29 3.43 55.76
CA LEU A 171 -34.39 2.41 55.25
C LEU A 171 -34.15 1.23 56.20
N SER A 172 -34.40 1.40 57.52
CA SER A 172 -34.17 0.32 58.47
C SER A 172 -35.22 -0.80 58.42
N GLY A 173 -36.31 -0.60 57.70
CA GLY A 173 -37.39 -1.59 57.57
C GLY A 173 -37.37 -2.47 56.35
N ALA A 174 -36.48 -2.17 55.37
CA ALA A 174 -36.47 -2.82 54.06
C ALA A 174 -35.48 -3.99 53.92
N LEU A 175 -34.85 -4.41 55.01
CA LEU A 175 -33.70 -5.33 55.03
C LEU A 175 -34.03 -6.82 55.07
N LEU A 176 -35.17 -7.27 54.60
CA LEU A 176 -35.49 -8.70 54.64
C LEU A 176 -36.10 -9.21 53.33
N GLY A 177 -35.22 -9.62 52.41
CA GLY A 177 -35.59 -10.44 51.26
C GLY A 177 -35.25 -9.83 49.88
N PRO A 178 -35.11 -10.64 48.83
CA PRO A 178 -34.97 -10.14 47.48
C PRO A 178 -36.30 -9.58 47.00
N THR A 179 -36.52 -8.31 47.19
CA THR A 179 -37.66 -7.58 46.63
C THR A 179 -37.12 -6.55 45.67
N SER A 180 -37.72 -6.48 44.47
CA SER A 180 -37.45 -5.45 43.49
C SER A 180 -37.67 -4.08 44.14
N LEU A 181 -36.59 -3.34 44.36
CA LEU A 181 -36.62 -2.06 45.08
C LEU A 181 -36.77 -0.87 44.16
N LEU A 182 -36.67 -1.08 42.85
CA LEU A 182 -36.51 0.01 41.92
C LEU A 182 -37.28 -0.23 40.63
N THR A 183 -38.11 0.74 40.23
CA THR A 183 -38.66 0.84 38.87
C THR A 183 -37.97 2.02 38.19
N LEU A 184 -37.26 1.75 37.11
CA LEU A 184 -36.58 2.77 36.30
C LEU A 184 -37.43 3.07 35.07
N THR A 185 -37.71 4.34 34.81
CA THR A 185 -38.39 4.77 33.58
C THR A 185 -37.39 5.51 32.70
N PHE A 186 -37.21 5.02 31.49
CA PHE A 186 -36.37 5.64 30.50
C PHE A 186 -37.23 6.24 29.40
N THR A 187 -36.93 7.47 29.01
CA THR A 187 -37.56 8.11 27.85
C THR A 187 -36.56 8.20 26.71
N PHE A 188 -36.89 7.56 25.59
CA PHE A 188 -36.13 7.62 24.37
C PHE A 188 -36.91 8.39 23.32
N ALA A 189 -36.20 9.15 22.49
CA ALA A 189 -36.77 9.77 21.30
C ALA A 189 -36.12 9.16 20.05
N ALA A 190 -36.92 9.01 19.00
CA ALA A 190 -36.35 8.74 17.69
C ALA A 190 -35.43 9.90 17.31
N VAL A 191 -34.31 9.60 16.69
CA VAL A 191 -33.54 10.62 16.00
C VAL A 191 -34.34 10.96 14.73
N GLU A 192 -35.28 11.87 14.86
CA GLU A 192 -35.87 12.52 13.68
C GLU A 192 -34.98 13.71 13.34
N GLU A 193 -34.55 13.82 12.09
CA GLU A 193 -34.10 15.09 11.58
C GLU A 193 -35.29 16.04 11.69
N ASP A 194 -35.24 17.01 12.61
CA ASP A 194 -36.20 18.08 12.69
C ASP A 194 -36.16 18.85 11.36
N PRO A 195 -37.20 18.81 10.51
CA PRO A 195 -37.20 19.53 9.24
C PRO A 195 -37.12 21.06 9.42
N GLY A 196 -37.03 21.54 10.64
CA GLY A 196 -36.91 22.97 10.98
C GLY A 196 -35.69 23.28 11.87
N SER A 197 -34.97 22.30 12.37
CA SER A 197 -33.67 22.50 13.03
C SER A 197 -32.58 22.54 11.95
N PRO A 198 -31.62 23.46 12.00
CA PRO A 198 -30.48 23.39 11.06
C PRO A 198 -29.80 22.05 11.29
N SER A 199 -29.85 21.19 10.25
CA SER A 199 -29.15 19.88 10.28
C SER A 199 -27.67 20.12 10.53
N ASP A 200 -27.07 19.33 11.41
CA ASP A 200 -25.63 19.41 11.65
C ASP A 200 -24.87 19.30 10.33
N THR A 201 -24.12 20.32 10.00
CA THR A 201 -23.31 20.38 8.78
C THR A 201 -21.85 20.13 9.13
N ALA A 202 -21.17 19.35 8.31
CA ALA A 202 -19.75 19.18 8.47
C ALA A 202 -18.98 20.37 7.92
N PHE A 203 -18.06 20.88 8.71
CA PHE A 203 -17.14 21.94 8.34
C PHE A 203 -15.78 21.76 9.00
N ALA A 204 -14.76 22.44 8.47
CA ALA A 204 -13.46 22.49 9.09
C ALA A 204 -13.05 23.92 9.40
N VAL A 205 -12.35 24.10 10.50
CA VAL A 205 -11.81 25.39 10.94
C VAL A 205 -10.30 25.29 10.97
N TYR A 206 -9.64 26.17 10.24
CA TYR A 206 -8.20 26.39 10.38
C TYR A 206 -7.95 27.60 11.30
N SER A 207 -7.13 27.39 12.33
CA SER A 207 -6.63 28.45 13.21
C SER A 207 -5.14 28.70 12.94
N ALA A 208 -4.80 29.94 12.68
CA ALA A 208 -3.40 30.35 12.52
C ALA A 208 -2.67 30.46 13.87
N ASP A 209 -3.40 30.52 15.00
CA ASP A 209 -2.82 30.64 16.36
C ASP A 209 -1.88 29.49 16.68
N ASP A 210 -2.23 28.26 16.24
CA ASP A 210 -1.47 27.03 16.46
C ASP A 210 -1.33 26.17 15.20
N ALA A 211 -1.69 26.73 14.04
CA ALA A 211 -1.65 26.03 12.75
C ALA A 211 -2.47 24.73 12.73
N SER A 212 -3.57 24.70 13.48
CA SER A 212 -4.46 23.54 13.57
C SER A 212 -5.60 23.59 12.55
N LEU A 213 -5.96 22.44 11.98
CA LEU A 213 -7.17 22.21 11.22
C LEU A 213 -8.06 21.25 12.01
N THR A 214 -9.25 21.70 12.41
CA THR A 214 -10.17 20.88 13.20
C THR A 214 -11.49 20.71 12.46
N LEU A 215 -11.97 19.45 12.40
CA LEU A 215 -13.22 19.07 11.74
C LEU A 215 -14.35 19.01 12.76
N TYR A 216 -15.51 19.55 12.38
CA TYR A 216 -16.69 19.66 13.20
C TYR A 216 -17.94 19.16 12.47
N LYS A 217 -18.93 18.70 13.25
CA LYS A 217 -20.28 18.35 12.79
C LYS A 217 -21.30 19.07 13.69
N ARG A 218 -21.70 20.27 13.29
CA ARG A 218 -22.56 21.17 14.10
C ARG A 218 -23.53 21.95 13.21
N PRO A 219 -24.63 22.48 13.79
CA PRO A 219 -25.61 23.27 13.04
C PRO A 219 -25.01 24.50 12.34
N ASP A 220 -24.12 25.21 13.04
CA ASP A 220 -23.59 26.48 12.58
C ASP A 220 -22.06 26.48 12.52
N ALA A 221 -21.52 26.78 11.34
CA ALA A 221 -20.10 27.07 11.17
C ALA A 221 -19.79 28.50 11.66
N PRO A 222 -18.63 28.73 12.30
CA PRO A 222 -18.24 30.08 12.72
C PRO A 222 -17.98 31.00 11.52
N VAL A 223 -17.99 32.31 11.79
CA VAL A 223 -17.60 33.32 10.79
C VAL A 223 -16.07 33.46 10.81
N GLU A 224 -15.44 33.52 9.64
CA GLU A 224 -13.99 33.76 9.54
C GLU A 224 -13.57 35.04 10.28
N GLY A 225 -12.43 35.00 10.98
CA GLY A 225 -11.90 36.09 11.77
C GLY A 225 -12.55 36.26 13.15
N THR A 226 -13.50 35.39 13.53
CA THR A 226 -14.11 35.43 14.88
C THR A 226 -13.51 34.39 15.80
N SER A 227 -13.65 34.59 17.12
CA SER A 227 -13.25 33.61 18.12
C SER A 227 -14.21 32.41 18.12
N PHE A 228 -13.68 31.21 17.97
CA PHE A 228 -14.43 29.97 18.01
C PHE A 228 -13.72 28.96 18.93
N LEU A 229 -14.39 28.54 19.99
CA LEU A 229 -13.84 27.61 21.00
C LEU A 229 -12.48 28.05 21.55
N GLY A 230 -12.27 29.35 21.73
CA GLY A 230 -11.07 29.93 22.33
C GLY A 230 -9.89 30.17 21.36
N LYS A 231 -10.07 29.93 20.07
CA LYS A 231 -9.09 30.21 19.02
C LYS A 231 -9.72 31.10 17.92
N GLU A 232 -8.90 31.76 17.11
CA GLU A 232 -9.39 32.46 15.94
C GLU A 232 -9.74 31.47 14.82
N ALA A 233 -10.97 31.55 14.28
CA ALA A 233 -11.38 30.85 13.08
C ALA A 233 -10.80 31.57 11.85
N THR A 234 -9.52 31.38 11.57
CA THR A 234 -8.82 32.11 10.48
C THR A 234 -9.37 31.76 9.12
N ARG A 235 -9.77 30.50 8.91
CA ARG A 235 -10.49 30.01 7.72
C ARG A 235 -11.55 29.01 8.13
N VAL A 236 -12.67 29.02 7.40
CA VAL A 236 -13.79 28.09 7.61
C VAL A 236 -14.17 27.46 6.28
N TYR A 237 -14.19 26.14 6.25
CA TYR A 237 -14.49 25.34 5.07
C TYR A 237 -15.77 24.55 5.30
N THR A 238 -16.80 24.81 4.51
CA THR A 238 -18.09 24.13 4.58
C THR A 238 -18.26 23.13 3.44
N GLY A 239 -19.23 22.20 3.58
CA GLY A 239 -19.54 21.22 2.56
C GLY A 239 -18.43 20.20 2.31
N ILE A 240 -17.55 19.96 3.29
CA ILE A 240 -16.36 19.10 3.19
C ILE A 240 -16.71 17.65 2.86
N GLU A 241 -17.88 17.15 3.28
CA GLU A 241 -18.35 15.79 3.00
C GLU A 241 -18.67 15.55 1.52
N ASN A 242 -18.94 16.60 0.76
CA ASN A 242 -19.32 16.52 -0.65
C ASN A 242 -18.16 16.83 -1.62
N SER A 243 -16.98 17.17 -1.11
CA SER A 243 -15.78 17.38 -1.92
C SER A 243 -15.34 16.07 -2.55
N ARG A 244 -15.37 15.97 -3.88
CA ARG A 244 -15.05 14.72 -4.61
C ARG A 244 -13.70 14.74 -5.33
N SER A 245 -13.15 15.92 -5.60
CA SER A 245 -11.99 16.04 -6.49
C SER A 245 -11.05 17.20 -6.16
N THR A 246 -11.28 17.91 -5.06
CA THR A 246 -10.44 19.05 -4.68
C THR A 246 -10.22 19.08 -3.18
N GLN A 247 -9.01 19.43 -2.78
CA GLN A 247 -8.67 19.69 -1.39
C GLN A 247 -9.45 20.90 -0.87
N PRO A 248 -10.27 20.76 0.19
CA PRO A 248 -11.09 21.88 0.68
C PRO A 248 -10.26 23.05 1.20
N TRP A 249 -9.12 22.79 1.87
CA TRP A 249 -8.24 23.79 2.54
C TRP A 249 -6.91 24.00 1.83
N ARG A 250 -6.93 23.98 0.49
CA ARG A 250 -5.73 24.14 -0.34
C ARG A 250 -4.95 25.43 -0.09
N ASP A 251 -5.64 26.51 0.25
CA ASP A 251 -5.05 27.84 0.48
C ASP A 251 -4.21 27.93 1.76
N VAL A 252 -4.38 27.00 2.69
CA VAL A 252 -3.63 26.90 3.96
C VAL A 252 -2.82 25.62 4.09
N ALA A 253 -2.84 24.73 3.11
CA ALA A 253 -2.29 23.38 3.18
C ALA A 253 -0.86 23.33 3.75
N GLU A 254 0.05 24.14 3.22
CA GLU A 254 1.45 24.16 3.65
C GLU A 254 1.63 24.65 5.09
N ARG A 255 0.63 25.29 5.68
CA ARG A 255 0.68 25.86 7.04
C ARG A 255 0.04 24.96 8.08
N ILE A 256 -0.72 23.95 7.69
CA ILE A 256 -1.37 23.02 8.63
C ILE A 256 -0.29 22.18 9.31
N ALA A 257 -0.18 22.32 10.64
CA ALA A 257 0.75 21.55 11.46
C ALA A 257 0.07 20.38 12.18
N SER A 258 -1.23 20.50 12.46
CA SER A 258 -2.01 19.45 13.11
C SER A 258 -3.41 19.36 12.54
N VAL A 259 -3.95 18.14 12.57
CA VAL A 259 -5.34 17.85 12.18
C VAL A 259 -6.02 17.06 13.28
N SER A 260 -7.28 17.41 13.59
CA SER A 260 -8.10 16.67 14.54
C SER A 260 -9.58 16.68 14.15
N VAL A 261 -10.33 15.71 14.66
CA VAL A 261 -11.79 15.62 14.54
C VAL A 261 -12.38 15.91 15.93
N ALA A 262 -13.12 17.01 16.04
CA ALA A 262 -13.71 17.42 17.32
C ALA A 262 -15.09 16.80 17.56
N ASP A 263 -15.87 16.62 16.52
CA ASP A 263 -17.19 16.01 16.60
C ASP A 263 -17.26 14.77 15.70
N ALA A 264 -17.76 13.67 16.24
CA ALA A 264 -17.95 12.44 15.46
C ALA A 264 -19.01 12.60 14.37
N GLY A 265 -18.94 11.75 13.34
CA GLY A 265 -19.93 11.68 12.27
C GLY A 265 -19.69 12.63 11.10
N VAL A 266 -18.53 13.27 11.00
CA VAL A 266 -18.09 13.87 9.74
C VAL A 266 -17.88 12.75 8.73
N ALA A 267 -18.69 12.67 7.67
CA ALA A 267 -18.79 11.52 6.77
C ALA A 267 -18.42 11.89 5.31
N PRO A 268 -17.13 12.00 4.99
CA PRO A 268 -16.71 12.37 3.64
C PRO A 268 -16.92 11.22 2.65
N LYS A 269 -17.49 11.53 1.49
CA LYS A 269 -17.63 10.57 0.38
C LYS A 269 -16.31 10.34 -0.36
N SER A 270 -15.33 11.19 -0.12
CA SER A 270 -14.00 11.14 -0.73
C SER A 270 -12.97 11.82 0.18
N LEU A 271 -11.85 11.16 0.38
CA LEU A 271 -10.67 11.72 1.03
C LEU A 271 -9.60 12.15 0.01
N TYR A 272 -9.99 12.27 -1.27
CA TYR A 272 -9.10 12.67 -2.34
C TYR A 272 -8.35 13.97 -2.00
N ALA A 273 -7.03 13.86 -1.92
CA ALA A 273 -6.11 14.97 -1.69
C ALA A 273 -6.38 15.80 -0.41
N TRP A 274 -7.05 15.27 0.60
CA TRP A 274 -7.42 16.05 1.80
C TRP A 274 -6.23 16.74 2.46
N PHE A 275 -5.11 16.07 2.60
CA PHE A 275 -3.89 16.62 3.20
C PHE A 275 -2.75 16.73 2.19
N PHE A 276 -3.09 16.84 0.90
CA PHE A 276 -2.11 17.02 -0.17
C PHE A 276 -1.29 18.29 0.05
N GLY A 277 0.04 18.13 0.08
CA GLY A 277 0.95 19.26 0.24
C GLY A 277 0.93 19.92 1.62
N CYS A 278 0.34 19.28 2.64
CA CYS A 278 0.44 19.73 4.03
C CYS A 278 1.87 19.48 4.55
N SER A 279 2.82 20.22 4.01
CA SER A 279 4.26 20.00 4.23
C SER A 279 4.74 20.30 5.65
N SER A 280 3.93 21.00 6.45
CA SER A 280 4.19 21.27 7.88
C SER A 280 3.45 20.30 8.82
N LEU A 281 2.64 19.38 8.30
CA LEU A 281 1.81 18.47 9.08
C LEU A 281 2.67 17.48 9.86
N THR A 282 2.52 17.49 11.19
CA THR A 282 3.26 16.60 12.10
C THR A 282 2.35 15.77 13.01
N SER A 283 1.08 16.17 13.17
CA SER A 283 0.13 15.49 14.06
C SER A 283 -1.20 15.28 13.35
N VAL A 284 -1.68 14.04 13.36
CA VAL A 284 -2.93 13.63 12.70
C VAL A 284 -3.73 12.80 13.69
N ASP A 285 -4.93 13.25 14.02
CA ASP A 285 -5.93 12.51 14.78
C ASP A 285 -7.26 12.55 14.01
N LEU A 286 -7.62 11.42 13.40
CA LEU A 286 -8.84 11.26 12.61
C LEU A 286 -9.90 10.43 13.34
N ASN A 287 -9.74 10.21 14.66
CA ASN A 287 -10.74 9.52 15.45
C ASN A 287 -12.10 10.24 15.37
N GLY A 288 -13.16 9.49 15.08
CA GLY A 288 -14.51 10.03 14.91
C GLY A 288 -14.87 10.43 13.46
N LEU A 289 -13.93 10.32 12.51
CA LEU A 289 -14.26 10.46 11.09
C LEU A 289 -15.02 9.20 10.61
N ASP A 290 -16.18 9.37 10.01
CA ASP A 290 -16.92 8.26 9.40
C ASP A 290 -16.52 8.11 7.92
N THR A 291 -15.69 7.12 7.65
CA THR A 291 -15.19 6.84 6.31
C THR A 291 -15.88 5.67 5.61
N SER A 292 -16.95 5.11 6.20
CA SER A 292 -17.69 3.96 5.67
C SER A 292 -18.23 4.16 4.25
N GLY A 293 -18.55 5.41 3.88
CA GLY A 293 -18.99 5.82 2.55
C GLY A 293 -17.89 6.34 1.63
N THR A 294 -16.64 6.33 2.08
CA THR A 294 -15.50 6.88 1.32
C THR A 294 -15.07 5.93 0.20
N THR A 295 -15.05 6.42 -1.04
CA THR A 295 -14.75 5.60 -2.22
C THR A 295 -13.32 5.75 -2.74
N THR A 296 -12.59 6.78 -2.34
CA THR A 296 -11.20 7.03 -2.73
C THR A 296 -10.43 7.75 -1.63
N MET A 297 -9.20 7.32 -1.42
CA MET A 297 -8.20 7.97 -0.57
C MET A 297 -7.03 8.51 -1.41
N ALA A 298 -7.17 8.54 -2.75
CA ALA A 298 -6.08 8.93 -3.61
C ALA A 298 -5.49 10.31 -3.23
N PHE A 299 -4.17 10.38 -3.17
CA PHE A 299 -3.39 11.58 -2.79
C PHE A 299 -3.65 12.11 -1.37
N MET A 300 -4.31 11.35 -0.47
CA MET A 300 -4.79 11.87 0.82
C MET A 300 -3.69 12.60 1.60
N PHE A 301 -2.51 12.02 1.78
CA PHE A 301 -1.36 12.62 2.44
C PHE A 301 -0.21 12.94 1.49
N SER A 302 -0.43 12.87 0.18
CA SER A 302 0.64 13.11 -0.79
C SER A 302 1.33 14.45 -0.52
N ARG A 303 2.68 14.40 -0.42
CA ARG A 303 3.56 15.53 -0.08
C ARG A 303 3.38 16.11 1.34
N ALA A 304 2.78 15.38 2.26
CA ALA A 304 2.84 15.70 3.69
C ALA A 304 4.24 15.32 4.23
N SER A 305 5.25 16.08 3.83
CA SER A 305 6.65 15.70 3.94
C SER A 305 7.22 15.74 5.37
N ALA A 306 6.54 16.41 6.32
CA ALA A 306 6.97 16.51 7.72
C ALA A 306 6.37 15.42 8.61
N VAL A 307 5.32 14.71 8.17
CA VAL A 307 4.68 13.67 8.98
C VAL A 307 5.64 12.49 9.18
N GLU A 308 5.79 12.06 10.44
CA GLU A 308 6.67 10.95 10.81
C GLU A 308 5.90 9.68 11.16
N LEU A 309 4.74 9.81 11.76
CA LEU A 309 3.90 8.71 12.26
C LEU A 309 2.46 8.96 11.82
N LEU A 310 1.80 7.91 11.35
CA LEU A 310 0.36 7.91 11.01
C LEU A 310 -0.31 6.69 11.61
N ASP A 311 -1.25 6.91 12.52
CA ASP A 311 -2.22 5.91 12.93
C ASP A 311 -3.50 6.13 12.13
N LEU A 312 -3.82 5.20 11.25
CA LEU A 312 -5.00 5.22 10.39
C LEU A 312 -5.85 3.97 10.58
N SER A 313 -5.59 3.21 11.66
CA SER A 313 -6.26 1.94 11.98
C SER A 313 -7.77 2.11 12.19
N MET A 314 -8.23 3.33 12.56
CA MET A 314 -9.63 3.63 12.78
C MET A 314 -10.44 3.88 11.50
N LEU A 315 -9.81 4.02 10.34
CA LEU A 315 -10.53 4.34 9.10
C LEU A 315 -11.23 3.10 8.52
N ASP A 316 -12.53 3.20 8.30
CA ASP A 316 -13.26 2.21 7.51
C ASP A 316 -12.99 2.42 6.02
N THR A 317 -12.24 1.50 5.42
CA THR A 317 -11.86 1.54 4.02
C THR A 317 -12.67 0.59 3.12
N SER A 318 -13.68 -0.06 3.69
CA SER A 318 -14.46 -1.13 3.03
C SER A 318 -15.21 -0.71 1.76
N SER A 319 -15.42 0.58 1.56
CA SER A 319 -16.00 1.15 0.32
C SER A 319 -14.95 1.73 -0.63
N CYS A 320 -13.69 1.77 -0.21
CA CYS A 320 -12.63 2.41 -1.00
C CYS A 320 -12.12 1.49 -2.12
N THR A 321 -11.97 2.05 -3.30
CA THR A 321 -11.48 1.34 -4.49
C THR A 321 -10.15 1.88 -5.02
N ASP A 322 -9.74 3.06 -4.57
CA ASP A 322 -8.56 3.77 -5.07
C ASP A 322 -7.67 4.23 -3.91
N PHE A 323 -6.52 3.56 -3.77
CA PHE A 323 -5.47 3.84 -2.81
C PHE A 323 -4.21 4.41 -3.47
N SER A 324 -4.35 4.99 -4.68
CA SER A 324 -3.19 5.55 -5.38
C SER A 324 -2.64 6.80 -4.69
N ASP A 325 -1.31 6.90 -4.67
CA ASP A 325 -0.58 8.10 -4.20
C ASP A 325 -0.88 8.54 -2.75
N VAL A 326 -1.53 7.68 -1.92
CA VAL A 326 -2.02 8.06 -0.58
C VAL A 326 -0.91 8.71 0.26
N PHE A 327 0.29 8.15 0.25
CA PHE A 327 1.45 8.64 1.01
C PHE A 327 2.60 9.10 0.11
N GLN A 328 2.33 9.40 -1.15
CA GLN A 328 3.35 9.85 -2.09
C GLN A 328 4.15 11.04 -1.52
N ASP A 329 5.48 10.96 -1.60
CA ASP A 329 6.40 12.00 -1.13
C ASP A 329 6.27 12.36 0.37
N CYS A 330 5.74 11.48 1.22
CA CYS A 330 5.83 11.57 2.68
C CYS A 330 7.27 11.23 3.12
N THR A 331 8.20 12.12 2.83
CA THR A 331 9.64 11.82 2.91
C THR A 331 10.16 11.58 4.31
N SER A 332 9.50 12.08 5.35
CA SER A 332 9.86 11.88 6.76
C SER A 332 9.14 10.72 7.43
N LEU A 333 8.18 10.10 6.74
CA LEU A 333 7.33 9.04 7.30
C LEU A 333 8.17 7.82 7.68
N LYS A 334 8.03 7.38 8.94
CA LYS A 334 8.77 6.27 9.55
C LYS A 334 7.87 5.09 9.86
N GLU A 335 6.60 5.36 10.21
CA GLU A 335 5.66 4.36 10.67
C GLU A 335 4.24 4.70 10.23
N ILE A 336 3.49 3.67 9.83
CA ILE A 336 2.06 3.76 9.46
C ILE A 336 1.35 2.57 10.09
N ASP A 337 0.25 2.83 10.80
CA ASP A 337 -0.68 1.79 11.23
C ASP A 337 -1.92 1.77 10.31
N MET A 338 -2.15 0.63 9.68
CA MET A 338 -3.29 0.35 8.77
C MET A 338 -4.06 -0.90 9.22
N ALA A 339 -3.94 -1.32 10.48
CA ALA A 339 -4.44 -2.61 10.97
C ALA A 339 -5.95 -2.84 10.75
N GLY A 340 -6.75 -1.76 10.71
CA GLY A 340 -8.20 -1.83 10.49
C GLY A 340 -8.66 -1.77 9.04
N TRP A 341 -7.73 -1.69 8.08
CA TRP A 341 -8.11 -1.47 6.68
C TRP A 341 -8.72 -2.72 6.03
N ASP A 342 -9.88 -2.55 5.39
CA ASP A 342 -10.45 -3.49 4.42
C ASP A 342 -10.20 -2.96 3.00
N THR A 343 -9.24 -3.55 2.32
CA THR A 343 -8.88 -3.16 0.95
C THR A 343 -9.36 -4.14 -0.11
N SER A 344 -10.30 -5.02 0.23
CA SER A 344 -10.80 -6.09 -0.65
C SER A 344 -11.41 -5.58 -1.97
N LYS A 345 -11.90 -4.32 -1.99
CA LYS A 345 -12.38 -3.63 -3.19
C LYS A 345 -11.30 -2.77 -3.88
N GLY A 346 -10.13 -2.66 -3.30
CA GLY A 346 -9.02 -1.85 -3.83
C GLY A 346 -8.55 -2.34 -5.20
N THR A 347 -8.68 -1.49 -6.20
CA THR A 347 -8.27 -1.83 -7.57
C THR A 347 -6.90 -1.28 -7.92
N THR A 348 -6.42 -0.26 -7.23
CA THR A 348 -5.11 0.34 -7.48
C THR A 348 -4.42 0.75 -6.18
N PHE A 349 -3.14 0.36 -6.09
CA PHE A 349 -2.19 0.76 -5.07
C PHE A 349 -1.00 1.48 -5.72
N ALA A 350 -1.23 2.05 -6.92
CA ALA A 350 -0.18 2.74 -7.65
C ALA A 350 0.38 3.90 -6.82
N GLN A 351 1.73 3.98 -6.73
CA GLN A 351 2.44 5.06 -6.03
C GLN A 351 2.04 5.25 -4.55
N MET A 352 1.36 4.28 -3.92
CA MET A 352 0.81 4.42 -2.57
C MET A 352 1.87 4.91 -1.56
N LEU A 353 3.09 4.37 -1.62
CA LEU A 353 4.22 4.70 -0.76
C LEU A 353 5.40 5.31 -1.55
N PHE A 354 5.12 5.93 -2.70
CA PHE A 354 6.16 6.51 -3.55
C PHE A 354 7.00 7.56 -2.81
N ASN A 355 8.33 7.40 -2.83
CA ASN A 355 9.29 8.28 -2.17
C ASN A 355 9.13 8.45 -0.64
N CYS A 356 8.57 7.48 0.07
CA CYS A 356 8.62 7.43 1.53
C CYS A 356 10.04 7.07 2.00
N LYS A 357 10.95 8.02 1.86
CA LYS A 357 12.41 7.80 1.97
C LYS A 357 12.87 7.37 3.36
N SER A 358 12.18 7.80 4.41
CA SER A 358 12.52 7.50 5.80
C SER A 358 11.89 6.21 6.32
N LEU A 359 11.01 5.57 5.52
CA LEU A 359 10.28 4.36 5.88
C LEU A 359 11.27 3.18 5.91
N GLY A 360 11.64 2.76 7.11
CA GLY A 360 12.61 1.66 7.31
C GLY A 360 11.95 0.29 7.37
N HIS A 361 10.68 0.25 7.74
CA HIS A 361 9.82 -0.92 7.81
C HIS A 361 8.37 -0.49 7.56
N VAL A 362 7.56 -1.36 7.01
CA VAL A 362 6.11 -1.19 6.89
C VAL A 362 5.43 -2.54 6.91
N ASP A 363 4.36 -2.66 7.70
CA ASP A 363 3.48 -3.84 7.68
C ASP A 363 2.40 -3.65 6.61
N LEU A 364 2.46 -4.49 5.58
CA LEU A 364 1.48 -4.53 4.49
C LEU A 364 0.53 -5.74 4.59
N SER A 365 0.64 -6.54 5.66
CA SER A 365 -0.18 -7.73 5.88
C SER A 365 -1.70 -7.44 6.00
N PRO A 366 -2.16 -6.25 6.46
CA PRO A 366 -3.57 -5.94 6.47
C PRO A 366 -4.19 -5.78 5.06
N LEU A 367 -3.37 -5.58 4.01
CA LEU A 367 -3.90 -5.27 2.68
C LEU A 367 -4.41 -6.53 1.96
N ASP A 368 -5.71 -6.62 1.71
CA ASP A 368 -6.25 -7.58 0.74
C ASP A 368 -6.11 -7.02 -0.69
N THR A 369 -5.17 -7.58 -1.43
CA THR A 369 -4.85 -7.16 -2.80
C THR A 369 -5.57 -7.96 -3.89
N SER A 370 -6.56 -8.77 -3.52
CA SER A 370 -7.25 -9.71 -4.43
C SER A 370 -8.00 -9.05 -5.60
N SER A 371 -8.29 -7.76 -5.49
CA SER A 371 -8.92 -6.97 -6.56
C SER A 371 -7.95 -6.03 -7.28
N ALA A 372 -6.68 -5.99 -6.86
CA ALA A 372 -5.69 -5.07 -7.40
C ALA A 372 -5.34 -5.38 -8.87
N ILE A 373 -5.35 -4.34 -9.69
CA ILE A 373 -4.94 -4.38 -11.10
C ILE A 373 -3.62 -3.63 -11.34
N SER A 374 -3.16 -2.81 -10.38
CA SER A 374 -1.94 -2.02 -10.52
C SER A 374 -1.19 -1.87 -9.20
N PHE A 375 0.09 -2.25 -9.23
CA PHE A 375 1.09 -1.96 -8.19
C PHE A 375 2.19 -1.04 -8.71
N ARG A 376 1.91 -0.31 -9.81
CA ARG A 376 2.89 0.58 -10.42
C ARG A 376 3.50 1.52 -9.39
N GLN A 377 4.85 1.50 -9.23
CA GLN A 377 5.60 2.41 -8.37
C GLN A 377 5.15 2.42 -6.89
N MET A 378 4.48 1.35 -6.41
CA MET A 378 3.89 1.33 -5.07
C MET A 378 4.89 1.68 -3.96
N LEU A 379 6.10 1.16 -4.04
CA LEU A 379 7.20 1.36 -3.09
C LEU A 379 8.39 2.09 -3.71
N TYR A 380 8.19 2.78 -4.84
CA TYR A 380 9.27 3.48 -5.55
C TYR A 380 10.01 4.45 -4.62
N GLY A 381 11.33 4.35 -4.54
CA GLY A 381 12.15 5.30 -3.82
C GLY A 381 12.08 5.21 -2.29
N CYS A 382 11.51 4.15 -1.71
CA CYS A 382 11.59 3.84 -0.28
C CYS A 382 13.02 3.45 0.09
N SER A 383 13.91 4.42 0.08
CA SER A 383 15.36 4.20 0.11
C SER A 383 15.90 3.68 1.43
N SER A 384 15.17 3.83 2.53
CA SER A 384 15.53 3.30 3.85
C SER A 384 14.96 1.90 4.13
N LEU A 385 14.05 1.40 3.28
CA LEU A 385 13.39 0.11 3.46
C LEU A 385 14.43 -1.00 3.34
N LYS A 386 14.58 -1.83 4.40
CA LYS A 386 15.60 -2.88 4.48
C LYS A 386 15.05 -4.25 4.10
N GLU A 387 13.82 -4.50 4.47
CA GLU A 387 13.09 -5.73 4.22
C GLU A 387 11.60 -5.42 4.06
N ILE A 388 10.89 -6.24 3.34
CA ILE A 388 9.45 -6.16 3.14
C ILE A 388 8.87 -7.56 2.96
N ASP A 389 7.77 -7.84 3.64
CA ASP A 389 7.00 -9.07 3.45
C ASP A 389 5.84 -8.79 2.49
N LEU A 390 5.88 -9.43 1.33
CA LEU A 390 4.85 -9.37 0.29
C LEU A 390 4.16 -10.73 0.08
N SER A 391 4.41 -11.71 0.94
CA SER A 391 3.91 -13.08 0.81
C SER A 391 2.38 -13.18 0.83
N GLY A 392 1.71 -12.22 1.50
CA GLY A 392 0.26 -12.12 1.55
C GLY A 392 -0.39 -11.54 0.29
N PHE A 393 0.39 -10.99 -0.65
CA PHE A 393 -0.17 -10.30 -1.82
C PHE A 393 -0.80 -11.29 -2.81
N LYS A 394 -2.04 -11.02 -3.19
CA LYS A 394 -2.79 -11.74 -4.23
C LYS A 394 -2.70 -10.95 -5.54
N THR A 395 -1.85 -11.38 -6.44
CA THR A 395 -1.43 -10.58 -7.60
C THR A 395 -2.03 -11.02 -8.94
N GLY A 396 -2.86 -12.07 -8.96
CA GLY A 396 -3.36 -12.71 -10.19
C GLY A 396 -4.19 -11.82 -11.13
N LYS A 397 -4.73 -10.69 -10.64
CA LYS A 397 -5.43 -9.69 -11.49
C LYS A 397 -4.53 -8.54 -11.92
N ALA A 398 -3.36 -8.39 -11.32
CA ALA A 398 -2.49 -7.26 -11.57
C ALA A 398 -1.87 -7.32 -12.98
N THR A 399 -1.97 -6.22 -13.70
CA THR A 399 -1.46 -6.09 -15.05
C THR A 399 -0.12 -5.37 -15.13
N THR A 400 0.25 -4.62 -14.10
CA THR A 400 1.51 -3.87 -14.05
C THR A 400 2.11 -3.83 -12.65
N PHE A 401 3.40 -4.08 -12.61
CA PHE A 401 4.27 -3.93 -11.45
C PHE A 401 5.43 -2.95 -11.76
N ALA A 402 5.26 -2.15 -12.82
CA ALA A 402 6.31 -1.26 -13.30
C ALA A 402 6.90 -0.42 -12.16
N SER A 403 8.21 -0.51 -11.96
CA SER A 403 8.96 0.22 -10.94
C SER A 403 8.49 0.01 -9.50
N MET A 404 7.81 -1.11 -9.18
CA MET A 404 7.19 -1.31 -7.88
C MET A 404 8.17 -1.11 -6.71
N LEU A 405 9.37 -1.64 -6.82
CA LEU A 405 10.44 -1.56 -5.82
C LEU A 405 11.64 -0.70 -6.28
N ASN A 406 11.48 0.05 -7.39
CA ASN A 406 12.57 0.84 -7.96
C ASN A 406 13.11 1.84 -6.93
N GLY A 407 14.43 1.83 -6.72
CA GLY A 407 15.10 2.77 -5.82
C GLY A 407 15.00 2.42 -4.33
N CYS A 408 14.51 1.24 -3.96
CA CYS A 408 14.62 0.70 -2.60
C CYS A 408 16.07 0.33 -2.32
N SER A 409 16.93 1.34 -2.21
CA SER A 409 18.39 1.17 -2.27
C SER A 409 18.99 0.47 -1.04
N SER A 410 18.27 0.41 0.07
CA SER A 410 18.68 -0.31 1.30
C SER A 410 18.09 -1.71 1.39
N LEU A 411 17.20 -2.10 0.47
CA LEU A 411 16.54 -3.40 0.46
C LEU A 411 17.58 -4.49 0.22
N THR A 412 17.74 -5.39 1.19
CA THR A 412 18.73 -6.49 1.13
C THR A 412 18.11 -7.78 0.63
N ARG A 413 16.84 -7.99 0.91
CA ARG A 413 16.09 -9.19 0.56
C ARG A 413 14.62 -8.87 0.36
N VAL A 414 13.98 -9.58 -0.56
CA VAL A 414 12.53 -9.59 -0.76
C VAL A 414 12.12 -10.93 -1.34
N ASP A 415 11.01 -11.46 -0.85
CA ASP A 415 10.40 -12.67 -1.37
C ASP A 415 9.16 -12.31 -2.21
N VAL A 416 9.22 -12.59 -3.50
CA VAL A 416 8.12 -12.41 -4.46
C VAL A 416 7.78 -13.73 -5.17
N THR A 417 8.24 -14.87 -4.65
CA THR A 417 8.00 -16.19 -5.23
C THR A 417 6.52 -16.57 -5.26
N GLY A 418 5.73 -16.01 -4.32
CA GLY A 418 4.28 -16.17 -4.25
C GLY A 418 3.47 -15.35 -5.25
N PHE A 419 4.09 -14.49 -6.05
CA PHE A 419 3.37 -13.67 -7.01
C PHE A 419 2.80 -14.51 -8.16
N ASP A 420 1.50 -14.38 -8.40
CA ASP A 420 0.85 -14.86 -9.62
C ASP A 420 0.91 -13.75 -10.68
N LEU A 421 1.74 -13.96 -11.71
CA LEU A 421 1.96 -13.01 -12.81
C LEU A 421 1.10 -13.32 -14.05
N SER A 422 0.11 -14.20 -13.95
CA SER A 422 -0.71 -14.66 -15.08
C SER A 422 -1.47 -13.56 -15.83
N SER A 423 -1.67 -12.40 -15.21
CA SER A 423 -2.25 -11.22 -15.85
C SER A 423 -1.24 -10.11 -16.13
N ALA A 424 -0.01 -10.25 -15.61
CA ALA A 424 1.02 -9.22 -15.71
C ALA A 424 1.47 -9.02 -17.15
N LYS A 425 1.66 -7.75 -17.53
CA LYS A 425 2.15 -7.33 -18.84
C LYS A 425 3.45 -6.55 -18.72
N ASP A 426 3.66 -5.88 -17.60
CA ASP A 426 4.74 -4.91 -17.42
C ASP A 426 5.44 -5.11 -16.07
N LEU A 427 6.70 -5.56 -16.14
CA LEU A 427 7.65 -5.69 -15.03
C LEU A 427 8.84 -4.75 -15.20
N SER A 428 8.68 -3.68 -15.99
CA SER A 428 9.77 -2.74 -16.24
C SER A 428 10.26 -2.11 -14.93
N MET A 429 11.59 -2.06 -14.77
CA MET A 429 12.28 -1.45 -13.62
C MET A 429 11.83 -2.00 -12.26
N PHE A 430 11.35 -3.24 -12.17
CA PHE A 430 10.75 -3.80 -10.96
C PHE A 430 11.68 -3.66 -9.74
N PHE A 431 12.96 -4.08 -9.84
CA PHE A 431 14.01 -3.91 -8.84
C PHE A 431 15.06 -2.84 -9.22
N PHE A 432 14.76 -1.98 -10.17
CA PHE A 432 15.76 -1.04 -10.65
C PHE A 432 16.38 -0.22 -9.51
N ASN A 433 17.73 -0.13 -9.45
CA ASN A 433 18.46 0.56 -8.38
C ASN A 433 18.22 0.04 -6.93
N CYS A 434 17.83 -1.22 -6.76
CA CYS A 434 17.89 -1.89 -5.45
C CYS A 434 19.35 -2.25 -5.15
N LYS A 435 20.15 -1.25 -4.81
CA LYS A 435 21.62 -1.34 -4.76
C LYS A 435 22.16 -2.32 -3.73
N SER A 436 21.42 -2.55 -2.63
CA SER A 436 21.80 -3.46 -1.55
C SER A 436 21.24 -4.86 -1.71
N LEU A 437 20.39 -5.12 -2.71
CA LEU A 437 19.76 -6.41 -2.94
C LEU A 437 20.85 -7.44 -3.29
N GLU A 438 20.97 -8.47 -2.46
CA GLU A 438 22.00 -9.51 -2.60
C GLU A 438 21.49 -10.73 -3.36
N GLU A 439 20.22 -11.06 -3.17
CA GLU A 439 19.52 -12.17 -3.82
C GLU A 439 18.13 -11.71 -4.24
N ALA A 440 17.66 -12.15 -5.38
CA ALA A 440 16.30 -11.92 -5.84
C ALA A 440 15.79 -13.21 -6.49
N ASP A 441 14.64 -13.67 -6.03
CA ASP A 441 13.97 -14.84 -6.60
C ASP A 441 12.67 -14.38 -7.27
N LEU A 442 12.59 -14.58 -8.57
CA LEU A 442 11.39 -14.36 -9.38
C LEU A 442 10.77 -15.68 -9.84
N ALA A 443 11.01 -16.79 -9.15
CA ALA A 443 10.46 -18.11 -9.49
C ALA A 443 8.92 -18.11 -9.43
N THR A 444 8.30 -17.23 -10.22
CA THR A 444 6.88 -17.02 -10.25
C THR A 444 6.27 -17.72 -11.45
N THR A 445 5.07 -18.25 -11.27
CA THR A 445 4.31 -18.84 -12.35
C THR A 445 3.58 -17.77 -13.17
N GLY A 446 3.44 -18.01 -14.48
CA GLY A 446 2.46 -17.25 -15.27
C GLY A 446 2.98 -16.03 -16.03
N MET A 447 4.26 -15.89 -16.32
CA MET A 447 4.81 -14.74 -17.05
C MET A 447 4.46 -14.66 -18.55
N SER A 448 3.68 -15.59 -19.08
CA SER A 448 3.40 -15.69 -20.54
C SER A 448 2.82 -14.44 -21.22
N LYS A 449 2.27 -13.50 -20.45
CA LYS A 449 1.74 -12.23 -20.96
C LYS A 449 2.68 -11.03 -20.76
N VAL A 450 3.81 -11.23 -20.09
CA VAL A 450 4.78 -10.14 -19.85
C VAL A 450 5.46 -9.76 -21.15
N THR A 451 5.39 -8.49 -21.50
CA THR A 451 5.94 -7.96 -22.76
C THR A 451 7.22 -7.16 -22.57
N THR A 452 7.54 -6.78 -21.33
CA THR A 452 8.73 -5.97 -21.03
C THR A 452 9.36 -6.33 -19.68
N LEU A 453 10.67 -6.55 -19.71
CA LEU A 453 11.58 -6.64 -18.57
C LEU A 453 12.60 -5.49 -18.60
N TYR A 454 12.25 -4.36 -19.23
CA TYR A 454 13.13 -3.19 -19.33
C TYR A 454 13.67 -2.81 -17.93
N GLY A 455 14.98 -2.89 -17.73
CA GLY A 455 15.64 -2.53 -16.47
C GLY A 455 15.21 -3.32 -15.23
N ALA A 456 14.60 -4.50 -15.37
CA ALA A 456 13.97 -5.21 -14.26
C ALA A 456 14.89 -5.38 -13.04
N PHE A 457 16.18 -5.68 -13.24
CA PHE A 457 17.22 -5.77 -12.21
C PHE A 457 18.32 -4.70 -12.38
N GLY A 458 18.11 -3.73 -13.25
CA GLY A 458 19.13 -2.73 -13.55
C GLY A 458 19.60 -1.97 -12.32
N GLY A 459 20.92 -1.84 -12.13
CA GLY A 459 21.51 -1.14 -11.00
C GLY A 459 21.50 -1.88 -9.66
N CYS A 460 21.12 -3.17 -9.64
CA CYS A 460 21.23 -4.04 -8.45
C CYS A 460 22.70 -4.40 -8.20
N SER A 461 23.48 -3.43 -7.78
CA SER A 461 24.94 -3.53 -7.74
C SER A 461 25.49 -4.52 -6.72
N SER A 462 24.70 -4.96 -5.74
CA SER A 462 25.06 -5.99 -4.77
C SER A 462 24.56 -7.39 -5.12
N LEU A 463 23.73 -7.53 -6.16
CA LEU A 463 23.15 -8.81 -6.60
C LEU A 463 24.26 -9.79 -6.98
N ARG A 464 24.32 -10.94 -6.30
CA ARG A 464 25.34 -11.98 -6.50
C ARG A 464 24.81 -13.14 -7.33
N SER A 465 23.54 -13.46 -7.13
CA SER A 465 22.84 -14.52 -7.85
C SER A 465 21.38 -14.15 -8.03
N VAL A 466 20.79 -14.67 -9.10
CA VAL A 466 19.35 -14.58 -9.39
C VAL A 466 18.97 -15.83 -10.16
N ASP A 467 17.93 -16.52 -9.72
CA ASP A 467 17.36 -17.63 -10.50
C ASP A 467 16.25 -17.08 -11.40
N VAL A 468 16.51 -17.12 -12.68
CA VAL A 468 15.58 -16.70 -13.74
C VAL A 468 15.32 -17.81 -14.75
N SER A 469 15.87 -19.00 -14.49
CA SER A 469 15.86 -20.14 -15.43
C SER A 469 14.45 -20.65 -15.75
N ALA A 470 13.51 -20.49 -14.80
CA ALA A 470 12.12 -20.93 -14.95
C ALA A 470 11.17 -19.87 -15.53
N LEU A 471 11.66 -18.67 -15.87
CA LEU A 471 10.81 -17.59 -16.35
C LEU A 471 10.36 -17.84 -17.81
N ASP A 472 9.04 -17.82 -18.06
CA ASP A 472 8.48 -17.80 -19.40
C ASP A 472 8.59 -16.38 -20.00
N VAL A 473 9.65 -16.16 -20.77
CA VAL A 473 9.93 -14.88 -21.43
C VAL A 473 9.51 -14.85 -22.92
N SER A 474 8.75 -15.83 -23.37
CA SER A 474 8.39 -16.01 -24.78
C SER A 474 7.63 -14.83 -25.41
N SER A 475 6.90 -14.06 -24.59
CA SER A 475 6.19 -12.84 -25.02
C SER A 475 6.99 -11.55 -24.82
N VAL A 476 8.16 -11.61 -24.18
CA VAL A 476 8.95 -10.41 -23.86
C VAL A 476 9.63 -9.87 -25.09
N SER A 477 9.35 -8.62 -25.42
CA SER A 477 9.95 -7.93 -26.57
C SER A 477 11.05 -6.96 -26.18
N ASN A 478 11.09 -6.50 -24.92
CA ASN A 478 12.05 -5.51 -24.46
C ASN A 478 12.80 -6.01 -23.22
N PHE A 479 14.08 -6.30 -23.38
CA PHE A 479 15.01 -6.69 -22.32
C PHE A 479 16.09 -5.62 -22.06
N ALA A 480 15.95 -4.43 -22.65
CA ALA A 480 16.96 -3.39 -22.50
C ALA A 480 17.23 -3.08 -21.02
N TYR A 481 18.50 -2.94 -20.66
CA TYR A 481 18.98 -2.67 -19.30
C TYR A 481 18.61 -3.73 -18.23
N CYS A 482 18.09 -4.91 -18.61
CA CYS A 482 17.50 -5.87 -17.67
C CYS A 482 18.41 -6.18 -16.48
N PHE A 483 19.70 -6.46 -16.70
CA PHE A 483 20.71 -6.68 -15.67
C PHE A 483 21.83 -5.64 -15.67
N SER A 484 21.61 -4.51 -16.33
CA SER A 484 22.64 -3.47 -16.45
C SER A 484 23.10 -3.00 -15.06
N GLY A 485 24.41 -2.97 -14.82
CA GLY A 485 24.98 -2.50 -13.56
C GLY A 485 24.90 -3.48 -12.39
N CYS A 486 24.52 -4.74 -12.60
CA CYS A 486 24.63 -5.81 -11.61
C CYS A 486 26.11 -6.20 -11.40
N SER A 487 26.87 -5.29 -10.81
CA SER A 487 28.33 -5.35 -10.81
C SER A 487 28.93 -6.51 -9.99
N LYS A 488 28.17 -7.10 -9.07
CA LYS A 488 28.59 -8.27 -8.26
C LYS A 488 28.01 -9.60 -8.75
N LEU A 489 27.17 -9.59 -9.80
CA LEU A 489 26.63 -10.81 -10.40
C LEU A 489 27.77 -11.66 -10.97
N GLU A 490 27.90 -12.91 -10.49
CA GLU A 490 29.00 -13.80 -10.89
C GLU A 490 28.61 -14.80 -11.98
N ARG A 491 27.35 -15.24 -11.98
CA ARG A 491 26.81 -16.23 -12.92
C ARG A 491 25.38 -15.86 -13.30
N LEU A 492 25.00 -16.16 -14.55
CA LEU A 492 23.65 -16.01 -15.02
C LEU A 492 23.32 -17.12 -16.02
N ASP A 493 22.30 -17.89 -15.72
CA ASP A 493 21.79 -18.97 -16.58
C ASP A 493 20.50 -18.49 -17.27
N LEU A 494 20.58 -18.38 -18.59
CA LEU A 494 19.46 -18.02 -19.49
C LEU A 494 19.12 -19.18 -20.44
N SER A 495 19.63 -20.38 -20.20
CA SER A 495 19.46 -21.54 -21.09
C SER A 495 18.00 -21.94 -21.28
N GLY A 496 17.16 -21.67 -20.25
CA GLY A 496 15.71 -21.89 -20.28
C GLY A 496 14.89 -20.82 -21.01
N TRP A 497 15.52 -19.72 -21.41
CA TRP A 497 14.77 -18.59 -21.99
C TRP A 497 14.46 -18.82 -23.48
N ASP A 498 13.20 -18.65 -23.88
CA ASP A 498 12.82 -18.46 -25.28
C ASP A 498 12.56 -16.97 -25.52
N ALA A 499 13.58 -16.24 -25.95
CA ALA A 499 13.48 -14.81 -26.25
C ALA A 499 13.17 -14.52 -27.74
N SER A 500 12.45 -15.40 -28.43
CA SER A 500 12.13 -15.26 -29.85
C SER A 500 11.30 -14.01 -30.20
N SER A 501 10.55 -13.47 -29.20
CA SER A 501 9.82 -12.20 -29.33
C SER A 501 10.71 -10.97 -29.13
N ALA A 502 11.95 -11.11 -28.69
CA ALA A 502 12.86 -10.00 -28.41
C ALA A 502 13.06 -9.07 -29.61
N ARG A 503 13.09 -7.76 -29.34
CA ARG A 503 13.36 -6.70 -30.31
C ARG A 503 14.49 -5.78 -29.86
N ASP A 504 14.69 -5.67 -28.56
CA ASP A 504 15.65 -4.78 -27.93
C ASP A 504 16.34 -5.46 -26.74
N VAL A 505 17.67 -5.57 -26.82
CA VAL A 505 18.54 -6.10 -25.77
C VAL A 505 19.69 -5.10 -25.46
N ASN A 506 19.51 -3.81 -25.78
CA ASN A 506 20.55 -2.83 -25.52
C ASN A 506 20.88 -2.79 -24.01
N HIS A 507 22.16 -2.64 -23.69
CA HIS A 507 22.65 -2.62 -22.30
C HIS A 507 22.24 -3.83 -21.43
N PHE A 508 21.84 -4.96 -22.00
CA PHE A 508 21.26 -6.09 -21.28
C PHE A 508 22.09 -6.53 -20.07
N LEU A 509 23.41 -6.74 -20.23
CA LEU A 509 24.37 -7.11 -19.18
C LEU A 509 25.45 -6.05 -18.98
N SER A 510 25.20 -4.83 -19.44
CA SER A 510 26.19 -3.75 -19.39
C SER A 510 26.62 -3.49 -17.94
N GLY A 511 27.92 -3.51 -17.68
CA GLY A 511 28.48 -3.22 -16.34
C GLY A 511 28.40 -4.37 -15.33
N CYS A 512 28.10 -5.60 -15.75
CA CYS A 512 28.22 -6.80 -14.93
C CYS A 512 29.69 -7.18 -14.75
N ALA A 513 30.42 -6.36 -14.00
CA ALA A 513 31.89 -6.41 -13.96
C ALA A 513 32.46 -7.69 -13.34
N SER A 514 31.71 -8.37 -12.44
CA SER A 514 32.13 -9.61 -11.80
C SER A 514 31.64 -10.88 -12.53
N LEU A 515 30.87 -10.74 -13.62
CA LEU A 515 30.29 -11.86 -14.36
C LEU A 515 31.40 -12.75 -14.93
N LYS A 516 31.44 -14.01 -14.52
CA LYS A 516 32.43 -15.03 -14.90
C LYS A 516 31.85 -16.01 -15.92
N GLU A 517 30.57 -16.30 -15.78
CA GLU A 517 29.86 -17.29 -16.61
C GLU A 517 28.49 -16.74 -16.99
N VAL A 518 28.12 -16.88 -18.25
CA VAL A 518 26.77 -16.60 -18.75
C VAL A 518 26.40 -17.66 -19.79
N ASP A 519 25.23 -18.28 -19.60
CA ASP A 519 24.66 -19.17 -20.61
C ASP A 519 23.61 -18.40 -21.43
N LEU A 520 23.90 -18.18 -22.71
CA LEU A 520 23.05 -17.48 -23.66
C LEU A 520 22.36 -18.43 -24.65
N ALA A 521 22.47 -19.75 -24.48
CA ALA A 521 22.04 -20.73 -25.50
C ALA A 521 20.53 -20.69 -25.76
N GLY A 522 19.72 -20.32 -24.76
CA GLY A 522 18.27 -20.16 -24.91
C GLY A 522 17.85 -18.84 -25.54
N LEU A 523 18.76 -17.88 -25.66
CA LEU A 523 18.45 -16.52 -26.10
C LEU A 523 18.33 -16.45 -27.63
N ARG A 524 17.13 -16.70 -28.15
CA ARG A 524 16.82 -16.59 -29.57
C ARG A 524 16.66 -15.13 -29.95
N THR A 525 17.58 -14.62 -30.77
CA THR A 525 17.69 -13.18 -31.03
C THR A 525 17.42 -12.79 -32.48
N GLU A 526 16.78 -13.65 -33.26
CA GLU A 526 16.53 -13.43 -34.71
C GLU A 526 15.79 -12.13 -35.01
N GLY A 527 14.94 -11.67 -34.06
CA GLY A 527 14.14 -10.44 -34.18
C GLY A 527 14.77 -9.20 -33.57
N VAL A 528 15.92 -9.32 -32.92
CA VAL A 528 16.54 -8.22 -32.17
C VAL A 528 17.16 -7.21 -33.16
N THR A 529 16.85 -5.94 -32.94
CA THR A 529 17.31 -4.84 -33.80
C THR A 529 18.41 -4.00 -33.16
N ASP A 530 18.55 -4.00 -31.82
CA ASP A 530 19.55 -3.23 -31.09
C ASP A 530 20.29 -4.09 -30.05
N PHE A 531 21.59 -4.28 -30.29
CA PHE A 531 22.54 -4.94 -29.39
C PHE A 531 23.55 -3.96 -28.79
N SER A 532 23.30 -2.66 -28.86
CA SER A 532 24.27 -1.69 -28.36
C SER A 532 24.56 -1.93 -26.87
N TYR A 533 25.85 -1.94 -26.54
CA TYR A 533 26.34 -2.16 -25.16
C TYR A 533 25.89 -3.47 -24.49
N PHE A 534 25.48 -4.48 -25.24
CA PHE A 534 24.89 -5.74 -24.76
C PHE A 534 25.67 -6.37 -23.59
N LEU A 535 27.01 -6.55 -23.75
CA LEU A 535 27.94 -7.08 -22.74
C LEU A 535 29.02 -6.05 -22.35
N TYR A 536 28.72 -4.75 -22.53
CA TYR A 536 29.67 -3.69 -22.21
C TYR A 536 30.20 -3.79 -20.80
N GLY A 537 31.52 -3.81 -20.62
CA GLY A 537 32.14 -3.76 -19.29
C GLY A 537 32.00 -5.03 -18.43
N CYS A 538 31.68 -6.18 -19.02
CA CYS A 538 31.76 -7.51 -18.37
C CYS A 538 33.23 -7.90 -18.24
N LYS A 539 33.91 -7.30 -17.27
CA LYS A 539 35.38 -7.34 -17.15
C LYS A 539 35.95 -8.68 -16.78
N SER A 540 35.18 -9.51 -16.06
CA SER A 540 35.65 -10.80 -15.53
C SER A 540 35.32 -12.00 -16.43
N LEU A 541 34.52 -11.79 -17.48
CA LEU A 541 34.12 -12.85 -18.41
C LEU A 541 35.31 -13.27 -19.25
N LYS A 542 35.67 -14.55 -19.18
CA LYS A 542 36.83 -15.10 -19.91
C LYS A 542 36.43 -15.84 -21.19
N GLU A 543 35.30 -16.49 -21.15
CA GLU A 543 34.77 -17.30 -22.25
C GLU A 543 33.37 -16.80 -22.60
N LEU A 544 33.05 -16.77 -23.88
CA LEU A 544 31.76 -16.32 -24.39
C LEU A 544 31.28 -17.19 -25.53
N ASP A 545 30.15 -17.86 -25.34
CA ASP A 545 29.47 -18.62 -26.39
C ASP A 545 28.35 -17.80 -27.02
N LEU A 546 28.46 -17.47 -28.28
CA LEU A 546 27.49 -16.74 -29.09
C LEU A 546 26.86 -17.62 -30.18
N THR A 547 26.97 -18.95 -30.09
CA THR A 547 26.45 -19.87 -31.12
C THR A 547 24.92 -19.79 -31.23
N GLY A 548 24.22 -19.46 -30.14
CA GLY A 548 22.76 -19.22 -30.09
C GLY A 548 22.33 -17.80 -30.49
N ILE A 549 23.28 -16.88 -30.70
CA ILE A 549 22.96 -15.49 -30.98
C ILE A 549 22.88 -15.25 -32.48
N SER A 550 21.73 -14.75 -32.95
CA SER A 550 21.54 -14.28 -34.33
C SER A 550 21.46 -12.77 -34.35
N THR A 551 22.26 -12.16 -35.22
CA THR A 551 22.25 -10.72 -35.46
C THR A 551 21.62 -10.36 -36.81
N ALA A 552 20.84 -11.27 -37.42
CA ALA A 552 20.28 -11.11 -38.76
C ALA A 552 19.39 -9.88 -38.93
N SER A 553 18.65 -9.48 -37.89
CA SER A 553 17.77 -8.29 -37.87
C SER A 553 18.45 -7.06 -37.28
N ALA A 554 19.65 -7.20 -36.74
CA ALA A 554 20.31 -6.14 -35.98
C ALA A 554 20.69 -4.95 -36.88
N LYS A 555 20.48 -3.75 -36.35
CA LYS A 555 20.85 -2.46 -36.99
C LYS A 555 21.94 -1.74 -36.21
N ASN A 556 22.07 -2.04 -34.91
CA ASN A 556 23.00 -1.39 -34.01
C ASN A 556 23.69 -2.42 -33.11
N GLY A 557 25.02 -2.40 -33.10
CA GLY A 557 25.87 -3.24 -32.24
C GLY A 557 26.96 -2.42 -31.56
N TYR A 558 26.81 -1.08 -31.54
CA TYR A 558 27.82 -0.19 -30.99
C TYR A 558 28.20 -0.54 -29.56
N GLY A 559 29.50 -0.75 -29.33
CA GLY A 559 30.03 -1.05 -28.01
C GLY A 559 29.62 -2.39 -27.43
N MET A 560 29.04 -3.31 -28.21
CA MET A 560 28.48 -4.59 -27.78
C MET A 560 29.38 -5.36 -26.80
N PHE A 561 30.70 -5.40 -27.08
CA PHE A 561 31.71 -6.11 -26.29
C PHE A 561 32.78 -5.19 -25.70
N SER A 562 32.59 -3.88 -25.76
CA SER A 562 33.59 -2.93 -25.27
C SER A 562 33.82 -3.09 -23.76
N GLY A 563 35.08 -3.06 -23.32
CA GLY A 563 35.43 -3.16 -21.91
C GLY A 563 35.45 -4.57 -21.32
N MET A 564 35.31 -5.61 -22.14
CA MET A 564 35.48 -7.02 -21.71
C MET A 564 36.99 -7.35 -21.70
N THR A 565 37.67 -6.89 -20.67
CA THR A 565 39.14 -6.87 -20.62
C THR A 565 39.78 -8.22 -20.39
N SER A 566 39.04 -9.20 -19.85
CA SER A 566 39.57 -10.56 -19.58
C SER A 566 39.10 -11.60 -20.58
N LEU A 567 38.37 -11.19 -21.66
CA LEU A 567 37.86 -12.15 -22.65
C LEU A 567 39.01 -12.82 -23.39
N ALA A 568 39.12 -14.12 -23.21
CA ALA A 568 40.20 -14.95 -23.79
C ALA A 568 39.70 -15.88 -24.89
N GLU A 569 38.44 -16.30 -24.83
CA GLU A 569 37.86 -17.21 -25.83
C GLU A 569 36.45 -16.74 -26.22
N VAL A 570 36.13 -16.84 -27.51
CA VAL A 570 34.80 -16.58 -28.04
C VAL A 570 34.42 -17.62 -29.07
N ARG A 571 33.21 -18.13 -29.00
CA ARG A 571 32.63 -19.02 -29.99
C ARG A 571 31.53 -18.28 -30.75
N LEU A 572 31.65 -18.22 -32.07
CA LEU A 572 30.68 -17.59 -32.95
C LEU A 572 29.85 -18.65 -33.67
N GLY A 573 28.54 -18.42 -33.79
CA GLY A 573 27.64 -19.24 -34.57
C GLY A 573 27.45 -18.71 -36.00
N ALA A 574 26.93 -19.55 -36.89
CA ALA A 574 26.61 -19.18 -38.26
C ALA A 574 25.59 -18.03 -38.40
N GLY A 575 24.75 -17.79 -37.36
CA GLY A 575 23.79 -16.70 -37.32
C GLY A 575 24.35 -15.35 -36.89
N PHE A 576 25.60 -15.31 -36.43
CA PHE A 576 26.24 -14.10 -35.93
C PHE A 576 26.97 -13.34 -37.05
N SER A 577 26.71 -12.05 -37.17
CA SER A 577 27.41 -11.13 -38.03
C SER A 577 27.73 -9.82 -37.32
N TRP A 578 28.88 -9.22 -37.60
CA TRP A 578 29.27 -7.92 -37.07
C TRP A 578 28.33 -6.83 -37.57
N VAL A 579 27.77 -6.05 -36.69
CA VAL A 579 26.77 -5.01 -37.01
C VAL A 579 27.17 -3.69 -36.35
N GLY A 580 27.07 -2.61 -37.07
CA GLY A 580 27.04 -1.23 -36.57
C GLY A 580 28.07 -0.90 -35.48
N GLY A 581 29.36 -1.23 -35.67
CA GLY A 581 30.43 -0.95 -34.72
C GLY A 581 30.62 -2.03 -33.64
N ALA A 582 29.98 -3.19 -33.81
CA ALA A 582 30.32 -4.37 -33.03
C ALA A 582 31.64 -4.96 -33.50
N TYR A 583 32.55 -5.24 -32.61
CA TYR A 583 33.79 -6.00 -32.82
C TYR A 583 34.27 -6.52 -31.45
N LEU A 584 35.11 -7.57 -31.50
CA LEU A 584 35.73 -8.09 -30.28
C LEU A 584 36.67 -7.04 -29.64
N PRO A 585 36.85 -7.09 -28.32
CA PRO A 585 37.81 -6.20 -27.65
C PRO A 585 39.23 -6.53 -28.12
N LEU A 586 40.11 -5.53 -28.08
CA LEU A 586 41.55 -5.75 -28.32
C LEU A 586 42.11 -6.52 -27.11
N PRO A 587 42.62 -7.78 -27.29
CA PRO A 587 43.25 -8.48 -26.21
C PRO A 587 44.48 -7.73 -25.71
N SER A 588 44.65 -7.67 -24.40
CA SER A 588 45.80 -6.98 -23.77
C SER A 588 46.44 -7.88 -22.71
N ALA A 589 47.73 -7.80 -22.57
CA ALA A 589 48.48 -8.61 -21.62
C ALA A 589 48.05 -8.38 -20.15
N ALA A 590 47.42 -7.23 -19.83
CA ALA A 590 46.89 -6.95 -18.53
C ALA A 590 45.61 -7.76 -18.22
N GLY A 591 44.79 -8.07 -19.22
CA GLY A 591 43.57 -8.85 -19.10
C GLY A 591 43.74 -10.32 -19.49
N VAL A 592 44.53 -10.59 -20.52
CA VAL A 592 44.83 -11.92 -21.04
C VAL A 592 46.36 -12.08 -21.16
N PRO A 593 47.01 -12.54 -20.09
CA PRO A 593 48.46 -12.76 -20.10
C PRO A 593 48.87 -13.73 -21.21
N GLY A 594 49.93 -13.40 -21.97
CA GLY A 594 50.42 -14.22 -23.07
C GLY A 594 49.82 -13.92 -24.45
N THR A 595 48.85 -12.97 -24.53
CA THR A 595 48.29 -12.53 -25.83
C THR A 595 49.31 -11.75 -26.67
N ASP A 596 49.19 -11.88 -27.99
CA ASP A 596 49.90 -11.06 -28.97
C ASP A 596 49.04 -9.88 -29.49
N GLY A 597 47.88 -9.64 -28.86
CA GLY A 597 46.94 -8.61 -29.25
C GLY A 597 46.02 -8.97 -30.42
N LYS A 598 45.93 -10.24 -30.78
CA LYS A 598 45.11 -10.75 -31.89
C LYS A 598 44.15 -11.84 -31.40
N TRP A 599 43.18 -12.14 -32.24
CA TRP A 599 42.29 -13.28 -32.11
C TRP A 599 42.69 -14.39 -33.07
N HIS A 600 42.92 -15.58 -32.58
CA HIS A 600 43.36 -16.76 -33.33
C HIS A 600 42.20 -17.72 -33.55
N SER A 601 41.84 -18.00 -34.81
CA SER A 601 40.87 -19.05 -35.14
C SER A 601 41.42 -20.41 -34.70
N LEU A 602 40.66 -21.14 -33.90
CA LEU A 602 41.03 -22.48 -33.45
C LEU A 602 40.85 -23.52 -34.59
N THR A 603 40.01 -23.21 -35.60
CA THR A 603 39.77 -24.07 -36.75
C THR A 603 40.85 -23.90 -37.81
N SER A 604 41.21 -22.66 -38.16
CA SER A 604 42.13 -22.36 -39.27
C SER A 604 43.55 -22.00 -38.82
N GLY A 605 43.79 -21.71 -37.56
CA GLY A 605 45.05 -21.20 -37.02
C GLY A 605 45.41 -19.76 -37.44
N LYS A 606 44.52 -19.05 -38.15
CA LYS A 606 44.78 -17.68 -38.61
C LYS A 606 44.57 -16.67 -37.50
N ALA A 607 45.43 -15.65 -37.47
CA ALA A 607 45.33 -14.52 -36.54
C ALA A 607 44.64 -13.32 -37.17
N TYR A 608 43.77 -12.63 -36.41
CA TYR A 608 42.96 -11.51 -36.86
C TYR A 608 43.08 -10.34 -35.88
N LEU A 609 43.04 -9.12 -36.38
CA LEU A 609 42.72 -7.98 -35.51
C LEU A 609 41.23 -8.01 -35.14
N PRO A 610 40.82 -7.40 -34.02
CA PRO A 610 39.43 -7.43 -33.59
C PRO A 610 38.37 -7.12 -34.64
N ALA A 611 38.64 -6.14 -35.48
CA ALA A 611 37.72 -5.72 -36.56
C ALA A 611 37.71 -6.68 -37.77
N ASP A 612 38.71 -7.54 -37.91
CA ASP A 612 38.90 -8.44 -39.05
C ASP A 612 38.46 -9.88 -38.76
N VAL A 613 38.00 -10.16 -37.52
CA VAL A 613 37.50 -11.48 -37.13
C VAL A 613 36.32 -11.85 -38.02
N PRO A 614 36.36 -12.99 -38.73
CA PRO A 614 35.28 -13.40 -39.64
C PRO A 614 33.97 -13.70 -38.83
N CYS A 615 32.84 -13.57 -39.50
CA CYS A 615 31.53 -13.88 -38.98
C CYS A 615 30.67 -14.63 -39.98
N GLY A 616 29.47 -15.07 -39.60
CA GLY A 616 28.58 -15.87 -40.44
C GLY A 616 29.10 -17.30 -40.67
N VAL A 617 30.06 -17.71 -39.89
CA VAL A 617 30.64 -19.07 -39.88
C VAL A 617 30.73 -19.57 -38.42
N GLU A 618 30.60 -20.86 -38.26
CA GLU A 618 30.80 -21.45 -36.93
C GLU A 618 32.31 -21.63 -36.72
N ASP A 619 32.87 -20.88 -35.78
CA ASP A 619 34.31 -20.95 -35.43
C ASP A 619 34.50 -20.50 -33.96
N SER A 620 35.61 -20.92 -33.38
CA SER A 620 36.07 -20.51 -32.06
C SER A 620 37.38 -19.73 -32.20
N PHE A 621 37.49 -18.66 -31.41
CA PHE A 621 38.64 -17.78 -31.43
C PHE A 621 39.24 -17.67 -30.03
N SER A 622 40.59 -17.79 -29.96
CA SER A 622 41.36 -17.57 -28.74
C SER A 622 42.18 -16.27 -28.85
N ALA A 623 42.24 -15.52 -27.78
CA ALA A 623 43.13 -14.35 -27.65
C ALA A 623 44.58 -14.78 -27.35
N LEU A 624 44.83 -16.06 -27.16
CA LEU A 624 46.16 -16.63 -27.01
C LEU A 624 46.63 -17.21 -28.35
N PRO A 625 47.88 -16.96 -28.78
CA PRO A 625 48.42 -17.62 -29.92
C PRO A 625 48.51 -19.15 -29.71
N PRO A 626 48.36 -19.97 -30.77
CA PRO A 626 48.54 -21.42 -30.64
C PRO A 626 49.93 -21.70 -30.11
N ALA A 627 50.01 -22.71 -29.20
CA ALA A 627 51.30 -23.14 -28.70
C ALA A 627 52.24 -23.47 -29.87
N THR A 628 53.35 -22.78 -29.97
CA THR A 628 54.37 -23.11 -30.98
C THR A 628 55.01 -24.43 -30.60
N ALA A 629 55.30 -25.29 -31.58
CA ALA A 629 55.91 -26.60 -31.36
C ALA A 629 57.24 -26.55 -30.52
N ALA A 630 57.86 -25.35 -30.43
CA ALA A 630 59.01 -25.12 -29.55
C ALA A 630 58.64 -25.04 -28.04
N ALA A 631 57.36 -24.65 -27.69
CA ALA A 631 56.92 -24.63 -26.31
C ALA A 631 56.50 -26.04 -25.81
N GLU A 632 56.06 -26.90 -26.73
CA GLU A 632 55.82 -28.32 -26.41
C GLU A 632 57.15 -29.08 -26.21
N GLU A 633 58.20 -28.73 -26.92
CA GLU A 633 59.55 -29.29 -26.66
C GLU A 633 60.14 -28.82 -25.33
N GLU A 634 59.88 -27.61 -24.85
CA GLU A 634 60.31 -27.16 -23.50
C GLU A 634 59.53 -27.81 -22.37
N LEU A 635 58.22 -28.09 -22.53
CA LEU A 635 57.44 -28.83 -21.54
C LEU A 635 57.90 -30.31 -21.51
N ASP A 636 58.08 -30.95 -22.64
CA ASP A 636 58.51 -32.33 -22.72
C ASP A 636 59.98 -32.50 -22.25
N ALA A 637 60.82 -31.48 -22.44
CA ALA A 637 62.18 -31.44 -21.91
C ALA A 637 62.21 -31.20 -20.38
N SER A 638 61.22 -30.50 -19.83
CA SER A 638 61.12 -30.26 -18.38
C SER A 638 60.55 -31.48 -17.63
N GLU A 639 59.70 -32.29 -18.27
CA GLU A 639 59.20 -33.53 -17.70
C GLU A 639 60.17 -34.71 -17.81
N ASN A 640 61.04 -34.70 -18.78
CA ASN A 640 62.08 -35.75 -18.95
C ASN A 640 63.40 -35.46 -18.24
N GLY A 641 63.52 -34.29 -17.58
CA GLY A 641 64.78 -33.87 -16.91
C GLY A 641 64.96 -34.29 -15.46
N THR A 642 64.03 -35.04 -14.87
CA THR A 642 64.13 -35.46 -13.44
C THR A 642 63.95 -36.97 -13.25
N ALA A 643 64.80 -37.76 -13.92
CA ALA A 643 65.00 -39.14 -13.51
C ALA A 643 66.41 -39.61 -13.89
N HIS A 644 67.43 -39.22 -13.22
CA HIS A 644 68.62 -40.02 -13.06
C HIS A 644 69.45 -39.58 -11.83
N ASP A 645 69.60 -40.59 -10.97
CA ASP A 645 70.70 -40.85 -10.06
C ASP A 645 71.11 -39.88 -8.94
N ASN A 646 70.76 -40.25 -7.75
CA ASN A 646 71.85 -40.50 -6.78
C ASN A 646 71.35 -41.39 -5.63
N LEU A 647 71.55 -42.67 -5.89
CA LEU A 647 71.78 -43.65 -4.83
C LEU A 647 73.28 -43.72 -4.58
N ALA A 648 73.79 -43.29 -3.44
CA ALA A 648 75.08 -43.65 -2.93
C ALA A 648 74.92 -44.03 -1.45
N PRO A 649 75.62 -45.05 -1.01
CA PRO A 649 75.31 -45.78 0.22
C PRO A 649 76.13 -45.29 1.40
N CYS A 650 75.49 -45.22 2.59
CA CYS A 650 75.95 -45.72 3.87
C CYS A 650 74.89 -45.44 4.93
#